data_695bc18cf5118ffa324cd9e728857a72
#
_entry.id   695bc18cf5118ffa324cd9e728857a72
#
_cell.length_a   1.000
_cell.length_b   1.000
_cell.length_c   1.000
_cell.angle_alpha   90.00
_cell.angle_beta   90.00
_cell.angle_gamma   90.00
#
_symmetry.space_group_name_H-M   'P 1'
#
loop_
_entity.id
_entity.type
_entity.pdbx_description
1 polymer ?
#
loop_
_entity_poly.entity_id
_entity_poly.type
_entity_poly.pdbx_seq_one_letter_code
_entity_poly.pdbx_strand_id
1 'polypeptide(L)'
;MKTFAEMVGAEGHAFCPAAFSNGRRCKENFEQQQLIALDFDNDKQKNMVTFDEIKARAEEYDLPILFAYQSMSSQPDHPKFRTVFLNDIAIPDQSVATAMQKLLGKIFSEADPSCYKDVSKMYFGGKRLLYFDESIPTIDLESLVRNLTSYLRREKGSKHLKEHVRTLSDQTGIALTGRGNLSVTVVDEADEFDGQIHPTEASGASNDKKSKNGGISPTTIMYKKDDGENPPFSRYYKIEMRGCTRMVSVGKGAKGGLAVKQHKPYRSSVLDDIPSVCRLFREFQSGDRRLHHGEIFGILNNLIQVESGSSWFYEIISKSPYYVDKSEKWLADAKYNIEQGYYPQRCNTFCPYKDECEHGKNILVTAHPPRKRMEKIAEYQETYYPLEEVQEDIYDKLSEALTSSTANFTIISAQTGAGKTYSYLRIMEEHPNVRFLIAAPTNLLKNEIHSKAKKKGLSVCVTPSLESIKEKIPYPYWKHIQQLYKIGKSGEVDHYIKEILKKEKCPALRKYMDQKEKVKQSHDSLITTHRYMLMMDEERLEEFDVCIIDEDIFFKSMITSQYEIPLSSLKKLSSKTHDKYLRHKIKELLQHAKVNTCIELDRLEYIVDKSNKEAELFQFDISQFCMAEKYYIRRASEEDKISEDTVVFIRPDTFKSMKYILVSATADETICEQFLDDVDMDYHQCKQAKYKGKLLQYPERSMSRSSIANDKGVVQRLMYHFDMEESHVITFMNQNIGQLHFGNTEGSNSLEGDDILVIGTPYHAPFLYKLVAHSIRLDFDEDEEMTMQMVEHNGYRFWFNTFADENLRAVQFWMIESELEQAIGRARLLRH
;
A
#
# COMPACT_ATOMS: atom_id res chain seq x y z
N MET A 1 -26.12 -37.68 -1.56
CA MET A 1 -26.33 -36.89 -0.32
C MET A 1 -27.58 -37.33 0.44
N LYS A 2 -28.74 -37.55 -0.18
CA LYS A 2 -29.98 -38.00 0.52
C LYS A 2 -29.77 -39.29 1.30
N THR A 3 -29.23 -40.34 0.69
CA THR A 3 -28.89 -41.61 1.37
C THR A 3 -27.97 -41.41 2.58
N PHE A 4 -26.97 -40.52 2.47
CA PHE A 4 -26.07 -40.18 3.56
C PHE A 4 -26.82 -39.51 4.71
N ALA A 5 -27.70 -38.55 4.41
CA ALA A 5 -28.54 -37.89 5.41
C ALA A 5 -29.48 -38.86 6.13
N GLU A 6 -30.03 -39.84 5.41
CA GLU A 6 -30.88 -40.89 5.96
C GLU A 6 -30.07 -41.84 6.88
N MET A 7 -28.90 -42.30 6.43
CA MET A 7 -27.99 -43.13 7.24
C MET A 7 -27.61 -42.44 8.55
N VAL A 8 -27.25 -41.16 8.48
CA VAL A 8 -26.85 -40.40 9.66
C VAL A 8 -28.06 -40.02 10.51
N GLY A 9 -29.11 -39.48 9.89
CA GLY A 9 -30.21 -38.84 10.60
C GLY A 9 -31.31 -39.79 11.10
N ALA A 10 -31.53 -40.95 10.40
CA ALA A 10 -32.61 -41.90 10.72
C ALA A 10 -32.07 -43.24 11.18
N GLU A 11 -30.98 -43.75 10.62
CA GLU A 11 -30.40 -45.04 10.93
C GLU A 11 -29.34 -45.00 12.05
N GLY A 12 -28.96 -43.78 12.49
CA GLY A 12 -28.06 -43.57 13.65
C GLY A 12 -26.57 -43.71 13.36
N HIS A 13 -26.14 -43.70 12.10
CA HIS A 13 -24.72 -43.81 11.73
C HIS A 13 -23.96 -42.55 12.14
N ALA A 14 -22.84 -42.73 12.84
CA ALA A 14 -21.94 -41.65 13.18
C ALA A 14 -21.08 -41.21 11.96
N PHE A 15 -20.78 -39.92 11.85
CA PHE A 15 -19.90 -39.42 10.80
C PHE A 15 -18.92 -38.38 11.32
N CYS A 16 -17.84 -38.18 10.56
CA CYS A 16 -16.95 -37.08 10.75
C CYS A 16 -17.03 -36.16 9.50
N PRO A 17 -17.23 -34.84 9.66
CA PRO A 17 -17.30 -33.91 8.50
C PRO A 17 -16.04 -33.84 7.66
N ALA A 18 -14.90 -34.22 8.23
CA ALA A 18 -13.59 -34.17 7.57
C ALA A 18 -13.15 -35.57 7.11
N ALA A 19 -12.39 -35.63 6.01
CA ALA A 19 -11.64 -36.78 5.56
C ALA A 19 -10.22 -36.77 6.12
N PHE A 20 -9.70 -38.01 6.35
CA PHE A 20 -8.38 -38.22 6.94
C PHE A 20 -7.60 -39.25 6.14
N SER A 21 -6.30 -38.96 5.93
CA SER A 21 -5.39 -39.93 5.33
C SER A 21 -5.19 -41.13 6.20
N ASN A 22 -4.90 -42.28 5.54
CA ASN A 22 -4.67 -43.58 6.21
C ASN A 22 -5.83 -44.08 7.08
N GLY A 23 -7.07 -43.61 6.91
CA GLY A 23 -8.22 -44.02 7.67
C GLY A 23 -8.13 -43.75 9.18
N ARG A 24 -7.15 -43.01 9.66
CA ARG A 24 -6.98 -42.68 11.06
C ARG A 24 -7.40 -41.23 11.34
N ARG A 25 -8.45 -41.08 12.13
CA ARG A 25 -9.05 -39.81 12.53
C ARG A 25 -8.21 -39.11 13.60
N CYS A 26 -7.31 -38.24 13.18
CA CYS A 26 -6.53 -37.32 14.01
C CYS A 26 -6.19 -36.04 13.21
N LYS A 27 -5.89 -34.97 13.92
CA LYS A 27 -5.62 -33.65 13.29
C LYS A 27 -4.47 -33.70 12.31
N GLU A 28 -3.45 -34.46 12.61
CA GLU A 28 -2.25 -34.61 11.81
C GLU A 28 -2.51 -35.27 10.44
N ASN A 29 -3.58 -36.07 10.36
CA ASN A 29 -3.99 -36.76 9.15
C ASN A 29 -5.14 -36.06 8.41
N PHE A 30 -5.47 -34.81 8.77
CA PHE A 30 -6.52 -34.06 8.11
C PHE A 30 -6.18 -33.92 6.62
N GLU A 31 -7.10 -34.30 5.77
CA GLU A 31 -6.95 -34.23 4.31
C GLU A 31 -7.83 -33.13 3.71
N GLN A 32 -9.12 -33.14 4.02
CA GLN A 32 -10.06 -32.13 3.56
C GLN A 32 -11.36 -32.15 4.37
N GLN A 33 -12.11 -31.08 4.30
CA GLN A 33 -13.46 -30.98 4.85
C GLN A 33 -14.37 -30.20 3.90
N GLN A 34 -15.55 -30.78 3.60
CA GLN A 34 -16.57 -30.11 2.80
C GLN A 34 -17.89 -29.93 3.56
N LEU A 35 -18.17 -30.84 4.51
CA LEU A 35 -19.32 -30.73 5.40
C LEU A 35 -18.96 -29.95 6.65
N ILE A 36 -19.86 -29.09 7.12
CA ILE A 36 -19.74 -28.39 8.40
C ILE A 36 -20.95 -28.71 9.24
N ALA A 37 -20.73 -29.22 10.45
CA ALA A 37 -21.81 -29.64 11.33
C ALA A 37 -21.82 -28.84 12.63
N LEU A 38 -23.03 -28.46 13.07
CA LEU A 38 -23.28 -27.80 14.35
C LEU A 38 -24.16 -28.69 15.23
N ASP A 39 -23.85 -28.71 16.52
CA ASP A 39 -24.57 -29.51 17.55
C ASP A 39 -25.30 -28.56 18.50
N PHE A 40 -26.60 -28.74 18.65
CA PHE A 40 -27.46 -27.95 19.52
C PHE A 40 -27.95 -28.83 20.66
N ASP A 41 -27.17 -28.87 21.76
CA ASP A 41 -27.46 -29.69 22.93
C ASP A 41 -28.48 -29.05 23.88
N ASN A 42 -28.71 -27.73 23.76
CA ASN A 42 -29.70 -27.03 24.59
C ASN A 42 -29.48 -27.17 26.11
N ASP A 43 -28.27 -27.42 26.57
CA ASP A 43 -27.98 -27.76 27.99
C ASP A 43 -28.21 -26.57 28.94
N LYS A 44 -28.36 -25.37 28.44
CA LYS A 44 -28.65 -24.16 29.24
C LYS A 44 -30.08 -23.71 29.00
N GLN A 45 -30.93 -23.85 29.99
CA GLN A 45 -32.35 -23.47 29.89
C GLN A 45 -32.62 -22.03 29.44
N LYS A 46 -31.65 -21.12 29.56
CA LYS A 46 -31.80 -19.73 29.13
C LYS A 46 -31.62 -19.48 27.62
N ASN A 47 -31.07 -20.44 26.89
CA ASN A 47 -30.74 -20.32 25.46
C ASN A 47 -31.17 -21.55 24.66
N MET A 48 -32.30 -22.15 25.02
CA MET A 48 -32.86 -23.24 24.24
C MET A 48 -33.43 -22.74 22.92
N VAL A 49 -33.06 -23.41 21.83
CA VAL A 49 -33.55 -23.11 20.49
C VAL A 49 -34.16 -24.35 19.86
N THR A 50 -35.13 -24.12 19.01
CA THR A 50 -35.76 -25.18 18.17
C THR A 50 -35.06 -25.23 16.81
N PHE A 51 -35.27 -26.36 16.10
CA PHE A 51 -34.77 -26.46 14.73
C PHE A 51 -35.42 -25.44 13.81
N ASP A 52 -36.69 -25.13 13.96
CA ASP A 52 -37.42 -24.16 13.15
C ASP A 52 -36.85 -22.73 13.32
N GLU A 53 -36.49 -22.36 14.54
CA GLU A 53 -35.80 -21.05 14.79
C GLU A 53 -34.42 -21.00 14.14
N ILE A 54 -33.66 -22.09 14.18
CA ILE A 54 -32.34 -22.13 13.52
C ILE A 54 -32.50 -22.15 12.01
N LYS A 55 -33.50 -22.84 11.47
CA LYS A 55 -33.80 -22.83 10.04
C LYS A 55 -34.23 -21.45 9.55
N ALA A 56 -35.12 -20.77 10.25
CA ALA A 56 -35.53 -19.41 9.92
C ALA A 56 -34.33 -18.42 9.92
N ARG A 57 -33.43 -18.56 10.91
CA ARG A 57 -32.21 -17.77 10.96
C ARG A 57 -31.25 -18.09 9.78
N ALA A 58 -31.14 -19.34 9.42
CA ALA A 58 -30.34 -19.80 8.29
C ALA A 58 -30.88 -19.20 6.96
N GLU A 59 -32.17 -19.20 6.75
CA GLU A 59 -32.85 -18.57 5.62
C GLU A 59 -32.68 -17.06 5.62
N GLU A 60 -32.78 -16.39 6.76
CA GLU A 60 -32.61 -14.96 6.90
C GLU A 60 -31.20 -14.48 6.51
N TYR A 61 -30.17 -15.29 6.78
CA TYR A 61 -28.78 -14.96 6.48
C TYR A 61 -28.24 -15.66 5.25
N ASP A 62 -29.11 -16.25 4.41
CA ASP A 62 -28.74 -16.95 3.18
C ASP A 62 -27.64 -18.01 3.41
N LEU A 63 -27.84 -18.82 4.47
CA LEU A 63 -26.97 -19.91 4.87
C LEU A 63 -27.74 -21.23 4.80
N PRO A 64 -27.96 -21.80 3.63
CA PRO A 64 -28.83 -22.95 3.48
C PRO A 64 -28.32 -24.20 4.22
N ILE A 65 -29.19 -24.81 5.00
CA ILE A 65 -28.89 -26.04 5.69
C ILE A 65 -29.09 -27.21 4.71
N LEU A 66 -28.08 -28.05 4.54
CA LEU A 66 -28.20 -29.25 3.69
C LEU A 66 -29.12 -30.27 4.30
N PHE A 67 -28.91 -30.65 5.55
CA PHE A 67 -29.80 -31.49 6.32
C PHE A 67 -29.70 -31.27 7.82
N ALA A 68 -30.73 -31.70 8.54
CA ALA A 68 -30.76 -31.66 10.00
C ALA A 68 -31.41 -32.91 10.58
N TYR A 69 -30.98 -33.31 11.75
CA TYR A 69 -31.50 -34.51 12.39
C TYR A 69 -31.56 -34.39 13.93
N GLN A 70 -32.52 -35.11 14.49
CA GLN A 70 -32.72 -35.18 15.92
C GLN A 70 -31.72 -36.12 16.57
N SER A 71 -30.99 -35.64 17.59
CA SER A 71 -30.05 -36.48 18.36
C SER A 71 -30.75 -37.64 19.09
N MET A 72 -30.04 -38.74 19.31
CA MET A 72 -30.53 -39.89 20.05
C MET A 72 -31.00 -39.54 21.47
N SER A 73 -30.32 -38.61 22.13
CA SER A 73 -30.61 -38.16 23.50
C SER A 73 -31.70 -37.07 23.59
N SER A 74 -32.25 -36.63 22.47
CA SER A 74 -33.27 -35.56 22.43
C SER A 74 -34.56 -36.00 23.09
N GLN A 75 -35.15 -35.18 23.96
CA GLN A 75 -36.44 -35.33 24.61
C GLN A 75 -37.42 -34.23 24.14
N PRO A 76 -38.75 -34.44 24.29
CA PRO A 76 -39.74 -33.43 23.88
C PRO A 76 -39.59 -32.08 24.60
N ASP A 77 -39.24 -32.13 25.88
CA ASP A 77 -38.98 -30.97 26.78
C ASP A 77 -37.54 -30.45 26.70
N HIS A 78 -36.63 -31.19 26.05
CA HIS A 78 -35.22 -30.87 25.85
C HIS A 78 -34.77 -31.28 24.45
N PRO A 79 -35.15 -30.53 23.43
CA PRO A 79 -34.86 -30.88 22.04
C PRO A 79 -33.35 -30.75 21.76
N LYS A 80 -32.73 -31.83 21.29
CA LYS A 80 -31.34 -31.85 20.85
C LYS A 80 -31.28 -32.24 19.37
N PHE A 81 -30.58 -31.44 18.57
CA PHE A 81 -30.52 -31.67 17.13
C PHE A 81 -29.19 -31.19 16.55
N ARG A 82 -28.90 -31.62 15.33
CA ARG A 82 -27.71 -31.22 14.57
C ARG A 82 -28.10 -30.72 13.20
N THR A 83 -27.38 -29.70 12.73
CA THR A 83 -27.48 -29.16 11.38
C THR A 83 -26.20 -29.38 10.63
N VAL A 84 -26.29 -29.69 9.37
CA VAL A 84 -25.14 -29.89 8.48
C VAL A 84 -25.27 -28.99 7.29
N PHE A 85 -24.19 -28.27 6.99
CA PHE A 85 -24.02 -27.39 5.86
C PHE A 85 -23.04 -28.01 4.90
N LEU A 86 -23.19 -27.70 3.60
CA LEU A 86 -22.29 -28.16 2.57
C LEU A 86 -21.52 -26.94 2.03
N ASN A 87 -20.20 -26.98 2.10
CA ASN A 87 -19.39 -25.95 1.44
C ASN A 87 -19.30 -26.24 -0.06
N ASP A 88 -19.23 -25.19 -0.89
CA ASP A 88 -19.18 -25.28 -2.34
C ASP A 88 -17.94 -26.05 -2.85
N ILE A 89 -16.84 -25.97 -2.09
CA ILE A 89 -15.58 -26.67 -2.37
C ILE A 89 -15.11 -27.51 -1.18
N ALA A 90 -14.30 -28.54 -1.43
CA ALA A 90 -13.57 -29.23 -0.40
C ALA A 90 -12.43 -28.37 0.14
N ILE A 91 -12.36 -28.16 1.44
CA ILE A 91 -11.39 -27.31 2.13
C ILE A 91 -10.21 -28.17 2.58
N PRO A 92 -9.03 -28.10 1.93
CA PRO A 92 -7.89 -28.95 2.27
C PRO A 92 -7.00 -28.35 3.37
N ASP A 93 -7.31 -27.16 3.87
CA ASP A 93 -6.59 -26.53 4.99
C ASP A 93 -7.39 -26.60 6.29
N GLN A 94 -6.80 -27.23 7.29
CA GLN A 94 -7.42 -27.42 8.61
C GLN A 94 -7.75 -26.09 9.31
N SER A 95 -6.89 -25.07 9.16
CA SER A 95 -7.08 -23.79 9.85
C SER A 95 -8.29 -23.06 9.29
N VAL A 96 -8.48 -23.15 7.96
CA VAL A 96 -9.63 -22.56 7.28
C VAL A 96 -10.92 -23.30 7.60
N ALA A 97 -10.92 -24.64 7.59
CA ALA A 97 -12.08 -25.42 7.99
C ALA A 97 -12.51 -25.06 9.42
N THR A 98 -11.54 -24.92 10.33
CA THR A 98 -11.78 -24.49 11.72
C THR A 98 -12.33 -23.07 11.78
N ALA A 99 -11.80 -22.16 10.96
CA ALA A 99 -12.25 -20.77 10.92
C ALA A 99 -13.70 -20.66 10.40
N MET A 100 -14.05 -21.38 9.34
CA MET A 100 -15.43 -21.42 8.85
C MET A 100 -16.42 -21.97 9.90
N GLN A 101 -16.05 -23.02 10.62
CA GLN A 101 -16.86 -23.53 11.74
C GLN A 101 -17.07 -22.46 12.82
N LYS A 102 -16.02 -21.72 13.17
CA LYS A 102 -16.10 -20.61 14.14
C LYS A 102 -16.99 -19.47 13.64
N LEU A 103 -16.91 -19.12 12.36
CA LEU A 103 -17.74 -18.08 11.76
C LEU A 103 -19.23 -18.47 11.79
N LEU A 104 -19.55 -19.70 11.38
CA LEU A 104 -20.90 -20.21 11.48
C LEU A 104 -21.42 -20.21 12.93
N GLY A 105 -20.59 -20.65 13.87
CA GLY A 105 -20.92 -20.63 15.29
C GLY A 105 -21.11 -19.24 15.89
N LYS A 106 -20.70 -18.16 15.23
CA LYS A 106 -21.03 -16.81 15.68
C LYS A 106 -22.43 -16.39 15.29
N ILE A 107 -22.93 -16.85 14.13
CA ILE A 107 -24.31 -16.65 13.71
C ILE A 107 -25.25 -17.56 14.51
N PHE A 108 -24.85 -18.81 14.75
CA PHE A 108 -25.55 -19.81 15.50
C PHE A 108 -24.91 -20.03 16.87
N SER A 109 -24.95 -18.99 17.71
CA SER A 109 -24.24 -18.92 19.00
C SER A 109 -24.67 -19.92 20.05
N GLU A 110 -25.83 -20.56 19.85
CA GLU A 110 -26.40 -21.60 20.72
C GLU A 110 -25.80 -22.98 20.46
N ALA A 111 -25.08 -23.16 19.36
CA ALA A 111 -24.38 -24.38 19.06
C ALA A 111 -23.25 -24.66 20.05
N ASP A 112 -23.01 -25.98 20.36
CA ASP A 112 -21.92 -26.37 21.26
C ASP A 112 -20.54 -25.87 20.75
N PRO A 113 -19.82 -25.09 21.58
CA PRO A 113 -18.48 -24.58 21.22
C PRO A 113 -17.44 -25.68 20.91
N SER A 114 -17.67 -26.94 21.30
CA SER A 114 -16.78 -28.05 20.96
C SER A 114 -16.75 -28.32 19.44
N CYS A 115 -17.79 -27.92 18.71
CA CYS A 115 -17.85 -28.00 17.24
C CYS A 115 -16.75 -27.21 16.53
N TYR A 116 -16.22 -26.16 17.16
CA TYR A 116 -15.28 -25.23 16.51
C TYR A 116 -13.81 -25.50 16.87
N LYS A 117 -13.53 -26.46 17.74
CA LYS A 117 -12.18 -26.67 18.29
C LYS A 117 -11.42 -27.78 17.60
N ASP A 118 -12.12 -28.71 16.99
CA ASP A 118 -11.52 -29.92 16.49
C ASP A 118 -12.20 -30.41 15.20
N VAL A 119 -11.48 -30.34 14.08
CA VAL A 119 -11.93 -30.84 12.78
C VAL A 119 -12.09 -32.35 12.78
N SER A 120 -11.49 -33.05 13.74
CA SER A 120 -11.62 -34.49 13.91
C SER A 120 -12.83 -34.91 14.80
N LYS A 121 -13.69 -33.92 15.18
CA LYS A 121 -14.90 -34.21 15.96
C LYS A 121 -15.80 -35.16 15.20
N MET A 122 -16.22 -36.22 15.89
CA MET A 122 -17.23 -37.17 15.39
C MET A 122 -18.61 -36.73 15.88
N TYR A 123 -19.58 -36.78 14.99
CA TYR A 123 -20.98 -36.56 15.29
C TYR A 123 -21.72 -37.91 15.31
N PHE A 124 -22.36 -38.22 16.40
CA PHE A 124 -23.18 -39.40 16.49
C PHE A 124 -24.45 -39.22 15.66
N GLY A 125 -24.94 -40.29 15.08
CA GLY A 125 -26.17 -40.25 14.29
C GLY A 125 -27.42 -39.97 15.14
N GLY A 126 -28.50 -39.77 14.44
CA GLY A 126 -29.78 -39.38 15.00
C GLY A 126 -30.79 -40.52 15.01
N LYS A 127 -31.97 -40.28 15.65
CA LYS A 127 -33.14 -41.16 15.66
C LYS A 127 -34.21 -40.74 14.66
N ARG A 128 -34.07 -39.54 14.05
CA ARG A 128 -35.02 -39.01 13.09
C ARG A 128 -34.36 -37.92 12.24
N LEU A 129 -34.49 -38.03 10.92
CA LEU A 129 -34.17 -36.95 10.00
C LEU A 129 -35.27 -35.88 10.13
N LEU A 130 -34.88 -34.63 10.44
CA LEU A 130 -35.76 -33.47 10.56
C LEU A 130 -35.95 -32.72 9.25
N TYR A 131 -34.90 -32.64 8.47
CA TYR A 131 -34.86 -31.85 7.22
C TYR A 131 -33.79 -32.39 6.28
N PHE A 132 -34.07 -32.33 5.00
CA PHE A 132 -33.10 -32.52 3.92
C PHE A 132 -33.49 -31.62 2.73
N ASP A 133 -32.53 -30.86 2.21
CA ASP A 133 -32.74 -30.04 1.04
C ASP A 133 -32.37 -30.81 -0.22
N GLU A 134 -33.38 -31.11 -1.06
CA GLU A 134 -33.18 -31.85 -2.32
C GLU A 134 -32.43 -31.07 -3.40
N SER A 135 -32.35 -29.73 -3.27
CA SER A 135 -31.56 -28.85 -4.19
C SER A 135 -30.05 -28.94 -3.93
N ILE A 136 -29.65 -29.58 -2.79
CA ILE A 136 -28.24 -29.71 -2.37
C ILE A 136 -27.52 -28.34 -2.39
N PRO A 137 -28.04 -27.35 -1.66
CA PRO A 137 -27.49 -26.03 -1.66
C PRO A 137 -26.13 -26.00 -0.95
N THR A 138 -25.29 -25.07 -1.39
CA THR A 138 -23.96 -24.87 -0.82
C THR A 138 -23.82 -23.50 -0.17
N ILE A 139 -22.96 -23.40 0.82
CA ILE A 139 -22.44 -22.13 1.35
C ILE A 139 -21.01 -21.93 0.84
N ASP A 140 -20.59 -20.69 0.72
CA ASP A 140 -19.21 -20.33 0.44
C ASP A 140 -18.68 -19.37 1.52
N LEU A 141 -17.37 -19.25 1.57
CA LEU A 141 -16.72 -18.43 2.60
C LEU A 141 -17.06 -16.95 2.49
N GLU A 142 -17.14 -16.41 1.27
CA GLU A 142 -17.48 -15.01 1.02
C GLU A 142 -18.88 -14.69 1.51
N SER A 143 -19.88 -15.49 1.12
CA SER A 143 -21.25 -15.36 1.60
C SER A 143 -21.34 -15.48 3.10
N LEU A 144 -20.61 -16.43 3.71
CA LEU A 144 -20.58 -16.62 5.15
C LEU A 144 -20.06 -15.37 5.87
N VAL A 145 -18.99 -14.75 5.41
CA VAL A 145 -18.43 -13.54 6.02
C VAL A 145 -19.35 -12.34 5.82
N ARG A 146 -19.89 -12.14 4.61
CA ARG A 146 -20.87 -11.10 4.33
C ARG A 146 -22.09 -11.20 5.24
N ASN A 147 -22.60 -12.40 5.42
CA ASN A 147 -23.78 -12.66 6.27
C ASN A 147 -23.46 -12.48 7.74
N LEU A 148 -22.27 -12.88 8.18
CA LEU A 148 -21.80 -12.61 9.53
C LEU A 148 -21.69 -11.09 9.79
N THR A 149 -21.18 -10.34 8.87
CA THR A 149 -21.08 -8.87 8.99
C THR A 149 -22.47 -8.25 9.12
N SER A 150 -23.43 -8.71 8.32
CA SER A 150 -24.83 -8.28 8.41
C SER A 150 -25.45 -8.63 9.76
N TYR A 151 -25.20 -9.84 10.25
CA TYR A 151 -25.62 -10.29 11.59
C TYR A 151 -25.02 -9.40 12.70
N LEU A 152 -23.71 -9.15 12.67
CA LEU A 152 -23.05 -8.31 13.68
C LEU A 152 -23.57 -6.89 13.69
N ARG A 153 -23.86 -6.30 12.53
CA ARG A 153 -24.46 -4.96 12.43
C ARG A 153 -25.84 -4.90 13.06
N ARG A 154 -26.64 -5.92 12.83
CA ARG A 154 -28.00 -6.01 13.35
C ARG A 154 -28.02 -6.23 14.85
N GLU A 155 -27.26 -7.21 15.35
CA GLU A 155 -27.29 -7.64 16.73
C GLU A 155 -26.49 -6.73 17.69
N LYS A 156 -25.41 -6.12 17.22
CA LYS A 156 -24.48 -5.34 18.05
C LYS A 156 -24.48 -3.84 17.74
N GLY A 157 -25.13 -3.46 16.63
CA GLY A 157 -25.17 -2.08 16.15
C GLY A 157 -23.88 -1.64 15.44
N SER A 158 -24.01 -0.66 14.56
CA SER A 158 -22.89 -0.17 13.75
C SER A 158 -21.77 0.52 14.56
N LYS A 159 -22.12 1.10 15.72
CA LYS A 159 -21.16 1.82 16.57
C LYS A 159 -20.01 0.96 17.11
N HIS A 160 -20.24 -0.34 17.33
CA HIS A 160 -19.25 -1.26 17.86
C HIS A 160 -18.79 -2.30 16.84
N LEU A 161 -19.14 -2.13 15.57
CA LEU A 161 -18.84 -3.11 14.53
C LEU A 161 -17.33 -3.35 14.39
N LYS A 162 -16.50 -2.29 14.38
CA LYS A 162 -15.03 -2.40 14.28
C LYS A 162 -14.45 -3.26 15.41
N GLU A 163 -14.88 -3.06 16.64
CA GLU A 163 -14.41 -3.84 17.80
C GLU A 163 -14.81 -5.31 17.69
N HIS A 164 -16.06 -5.59 17.28
CA HIS A 164 -16.52 -6.96 17.09
C HIS A 164 -15.82 -7.66 15.93
N VAL A 165 -15.58 -6.98 14.81
CA VAL A 165 -14.83 -7.51 13.67
C VAL A 165 -13.38 -7.81 14.07
N ARG A 166 -12.72 -6.92 14.83
CA ARG A 166 -11.37 -7.17 15.37
C ARG A 166 -11.33 -8.40 16.27
N THR A 167 -12.25 -8.48 17.23
CA THR A 167 -12.36 -9.64 18.12
C THR A 167 -12.60 -10.92 17.33
N LEU A 168 -13.43 -10.88 16.29
CA LEU A 168 -13.71 -11.99 15.42
C LEU A 168 -12.47 -12.41 14.62
N SER A 169 -11.77 -11.46 14.05
CA SER A 169 -10.50 -11.68 13.35
C SER A 169 -9.47 -12.35 14.26
N ASP A 170 -9.34 -11.86 15.51
CA ASP A 170 -8.44 -12.47 16.51
C ASP A 170 -8.85 -13.90 16.90
N GLN A 171 -10.14 -14.18 16.99
CA GLN A 171 -10.66 -15.51 17.37
C GLN A 171 -10.61 -16.54 16.23
N THR A 172 -10.81 -16.10 15.00
CA THR A 172 -10.86 -16.98 13.82
C THR A 172 -9.52 -17.12 13.12
N GLY A 173 -8.64 -16.13 13.26
CA GLY A 173 -7.39 -16.01 12.50
C GLY A 173 -7.60 -15.51 11.07
N ILE A 174 -8.81 -15.12 10.67
CA ILE A 174 -9.09 -14.54 9.35
C ILE A 174 -8.92 -13.02 9.43
N ALA A 175 -8.20 -12.43 8.50
CA ALA A 175 -8.12 -10.98 8.38
C ALA A 175 -9.43 -10.43 7.80
N LEU A 176 -10.17 -9.69 8.61
CA LEU A 176 -11.39 -9.01 8.22
C LEU A 176 -11.11 -7.51 8.19
N THR A 177 -11.57 -6.82 7.15
CA THR A 177 -11.48 -5.34 7.11
C THR A 177 -12.31 -4.72 8.22
N GLY A 178 -12.03 -3.48 8.59
CA GLY A 178 -12.79 -2.76 9.63
C GLY A 178 -14.30 -2.67 9.37
N ARG A 179 -14.73 -2.89 8.11
CA ARG A 179 -16.14 -3.00 7.70
C ARG A 179 -16.68 -4.43 7.78
N GLY A 180 -15.83 -5.41 8.12
CA GLY A 180 -16.19 -6.82 8.18
C GLY A 180 -16.21 -7.53 6.83
N ASN A 181 -15.67 -6.91 5.79
CA ASN A 181 -15.53 -7.55 4.50
C ASN A 181 -14.25 -8.40 4.50
N LEU A 182 -14.31 -9.57 3.89
CA LEU A 182 -13.11 -10.30 3.54
C LEU A 182 -12.43 -9.59 2.37
N SER A 183 -11.10 -9.50 2.42
CA SER A 183 -10.33 -9.28 1.22
C SER A 183 -10.30 -10.60 0.43
N VAL A 184 -11.31 -10.81 -0.39
CA VAL A 184 -11.39 -11.97 -1.30
C VAL A 184 -11.07 -11.47 -2.68
N THR A 185 -9.94 -11.90 -3.23
CA THR A 185 -9.61 -11.69 -4.63
C THR A 185 -9.87 -12.97 -5.40
N VAL A 186 -10.72 -12.92 -6.43
CA VAL A 186 -10.92 -14.02 -7.37
C VAL A 186 -9.81 -13.95 -8.40
N VAL A 187 -9.02 -15.01 -8.52
CA VAL A 187 -7.91 -15.10 -9.49
C VAL A 187 -8.22 -16.23 -10.47
N ASP A 188 -8.20 -15.94 -11.77
CA ASP A 188 -8.40 -16.94 -12.81
C ASP A 188 -7.11 -17.74 -13.08
N GLU A 189 -7.23 -19.00 -13.49
CA GLU A 189 -6.09 -19.94 -13.66
C GLU A 189 -5.06 -19.53 -14.72
N ALA A 190 -5.42 -18.61 -15.62
CA ALA A 190 -4.50 -18.04 -16.60
C ALA A 190 -3.41 -17.17 -15.95
N ASP A 191 -3.65 -16.70 -14.74
CA ASP A 191 -2.75 -15.89 -13.96
C ASP A 191 -2.00 -16.77 -12.96
N GLU A 192 -1.07 -17.59 -13.44
CA GLU A 192 -0.22 -18.35 -12.54
C GLU A 192 0.56 -17.42 -11.63
N PHE A 193 0.24 -17.58 -10.37
CA PHE A 193 0.85 -16.87 -9.27
C PHE A 193 2.31 -17.30 -9.08
N ASP A 194 3.25 -16.51 -9.59
CA ASP A 194 4.67 -16.62 -9.24
C ASP A 194 4.99 -15.72 -8.04
N GLY A 195 4.32 -16.01 -6.94
CA GLY A 195 4.63 -15.37 -5.67
C GLY A 195 5.87 -15.98 -5.05
N GLN A 196 7.00 -15.31 -5.12
CA GLN A 196 8.05 -15.52 -4.14
C GLN A 196 7.52 -15.09 -2.76
N ILE A 197 6.78 -15.98 -2.15
CA ILE A 197 6.45 -15.87 -0.73
C ILE A 197 7.75 -16.24 -0.02
N HIS A 198 8.47 -15.23 0.48
CA HIS A 198 9.52 -15.48 1.44
C HIS A 198 8.86 -16.07 2.70
N PRO A 199 9.15 -17.32 3.09
CA PRO A 199 8.72 -17.80 4.38
C PRO A 199 9.51 -17.02 5.42
N THR A 200 8.83 -16.23 6.23
CA THR A 200 9.38 -15.85 7.52
C THR A 200 9.67 -17.14 8.28
N GLU A 201 10.93 -17.36 8.60
CA GLU A 201 11.40 -18.50 9.34
C GLU A 201 10.62 -18.67 10.64
N ALA A 202 9.77 -19.68 10.69
CA ALA A 202 9.30 -20.21 11.94
C ALA A 202 10.39 -21.13 12.47
N SER A 203 11.36 -20.56 13.18
CA SER A 203 12.29 -21.33 14.00
C SER A 203 11.48 -22.08 15.08
N GLY A 204 11.40 -23.39 14.93
CA GLY A 204 11.02 -24.27 16.02
C GLY A 204 12.08 -24.19 17.13
N ALA A 205 11.73 -23.59 18.24
CA ALA A 205 12.40 -23.81 19.51
C ALA A 205 11.34 -23.65 20.60
N SER A 206 11.12 -24.74 21.29
CA SER A 206 10.54 -24.75 22.62
C SER A 206 11.31 -23.80 23.52
N ASN A 207 10.64 -22.89 24.17
CA ASN A 207 10.68 -22.61 25.58
C ASN A 207 10.08 -21.23 25.89
N ASP A 208 9.12 -21.30 26.78
CA ASP A 208 8.55 -20.24 27.57
C ASP A 208 9.39 -18.96 27.71
N LYS A 209 8.80 -17.85 27.18
CA LYS A 209 8.71 -16.60 27.94
C LYS A 209 7.66 -15.71 27.27
N LYS A 210 6.59 -15.44 27.98
CA LYS A 210 5.60 -14.42 27.67
C LYS A 210 6.29 -13.11 27.33
N SER A 211 6.29 -12.70 26.07
CA SER A 211 6.44 -11.31 25.68
C SER A 211 5.11 -10.83 25.08
N LYS A 212 4.54 -9.87 25.73
CA LYS A 212 3.39 -9.11 25.25
C LYS A 212 3.85 -8.26 24.08
N ASN A 213 3.03 -8.22 23.02
CA ASN A 213 3.13 -7.39 21.81
C ASN A 213 4.03 -7.95 20.69
N GLY A 214 3.49 -8.94 19.99
CA GLY A 214 3.93 -9.26 18.63
C GLY A 214 2.71 -9.19 17.70
N GLY A 215 2.63 -8.15 16.89
CA GLY A 215 1.68 -8.08 15.79
C GLY A 215 1.96 -9.25 14.83
N ILE A 216 0.95 -10.07 14.59
CA ILE A 216 1.05 -11.22 13.69
C ILE A 216 0.57 -10.74 12.32
N SER A 217 1.43 -10.83 11.30
CA SER A 217 1.08 -10.49 9.92
C SER A 217 -0.05 -11.39 9.39
N PRO A 218 -1.00 -10.87 8.62
CA PRO A 218 -2.10 -11.67 8.08
C PRO A 218 -1.61 -12.69 7.06
N THR A 219 -2.25 -13.84 7.07
CA THR A 219 -2.01 -14.95 6.13
C THR A 219 -3.07 -14.98 5.05
N THR A 220 -2.65 -15.09 3.81
CA THR A 220 -3.54 -15.23 2.67
C THR A 220 -3.69 -16.70 2.25
N ILE A 221 -4.91 -17.18 2.12
CA ILE A 221 -5.22 -18.53 1.65
C ILE A 221 -6.10 -18.43 0.40
N MET A 222 -5.76 -19.19 -0.64
CA MET A 222 -6.49 -19.23 -1.89
C MET A 222 -7.18 -20.57 -2.09
N TYR A 223 -8.43 -20.54 -2.54
CA TYR A 223 -9.23 -21.70 -2.88
C TYR A 223 -9.65 -21.69 -4.33
N LYS A 224 -9.72 -22.88 -4.92
CA LYS A 224 -10.28 -23.10 -6.25
C LYS A 224 -11.78 -23.30 -6.11
N LYS A 225 -12.57 -22.54 -6.86
CA LYS A 225 -14.01 -22.77 -7.02
C LYS A 225 -14.22 -23.55 -8.32
N ASP A 226 -14.85 -24.72 -8.21
CA ASP A 226 -15.20 -25.55 -9.36
C ASP A 226 -16.65 -25.23 -9.76
N ASP A 227 -16.84 -24.42 -10.80
CA ASP A 227 -18.16 -23.95 -11.24
C ASP A 227 -18.94 -24.97 -12.08
N GLY A 228 -18.55 -26.26 -12.08
CA GLY A 228 -19.35 -27.36 -12.61
C GLY A 228 -19.59 -27.45 -14.10
N GLU A 229 -19.19 -26.45 -14.90
CA GLU A 229 -19.32 -26.47 -16.35
C GLU A 229 -17.97 -26.16 -17.01
N ASN A 230 -17.38 -27.20 -17.55
CA ASN A 230 -16.20 -27.28 -18.43
C ASN A 230 -15.14 -26.16 -18.34
N PRO A 231 -13.90 -26.53 -17.97
CA PRO A 231 -12.83 -25.56 -17.83
C PRO A 231 -12.30 -25.09 -19.17
N PRO A 232 -12.02 -23.79 -19.29
CA PRO A 232 -10.59 -23.52 -19.21
C PRO A 232 -10.15 -22.64 -18.06
N PHE A 233 -11.00 -22.17 -17.19
CA PHE A 233 -10.60 -21.23 -16.15
C PHE A 233 -11.04 -21.69 -14.76
N SER A 234 -10.10 -22.00 -13.89
CA SER A 234 -10.32 -22.24 -12.47
C SER A 234 -10.20 -20.94 -11.68
N ARG A 235 -11.20 -20.63 -10.88
CA ARG A 235 -11.20 -19.47 -10.00
C ARG A 235 -10.67 -19.83 -8.60
N TYR A 236 -9.89 -18.94 -8.02
CA TYR A 236 -9.31 -19.10 -6.67
C TYR A 236 -9.84 -18.01 -5.75
N TYR A 237 -10.14 -18.37 -4.51
CA TYR A 237 -10.37 -17.39 -3.45
C TYR A 237 -9.09 -17.14 -2.68
N LYS A 238 -8.70 -15.88 -2.58
CA LYS A 238 -7.59 -15.44 -1.74
C LYS A 238 -8.16 -15.03 -0.38
N ILE A 239 -7.74 -15.70 0.69
CA ILE A 239 -8.17 -15.41 2.06
C ILE A 239 -6.97 -15.03 2.88
N GLU A 240 -7.02 -13.86 3.51
CA GLU A 240 -5.98 -13.43 4.42
C GLU A 240 -6.22 -13.93 5.83
N MET A 241 -5.23 -14.60 6.39
CA MET A 241 -5.25 -15.12 7.76
C MET A 241 -4.01 -14.64 8.52
N ARG A 242 -4.19 -14.31 9.80
CA ARG A 242 -3.04 -13.90 10.65
C ARG A 242 -2.12 -15.08 10.87
N GLY A 243 -0.85 -14.96 10.44
CA GLY A 243 0.24 -15.89 10.79
C GLY A 243 0.91 -16.66 9.68
N CYS A 244 0.35 -16.85 8.50
CA CYS A 244 1.03 -17.38 7.32
C CYS A 244 0.21 -17.16 6.05
N THR A 245 0.88 -16.92 4.93
CA THR A 245 0.24 -16.88 3.61
C THR A 245 0.30 -18.28 3.02
N ARG A 246 -0.86 -18.91 2.76
CA ARG A 246 -0.94 -20.23 2.14
C ARG A 246 -1.76 -20.16 0.87
N MET A 247 -1.19 -20.63 -0.22
CA MET A 247 -1.93 -20.94 -1.44
C MET A 247 -2.28 -22.41 -1.42
N VAL A 248 -3.55 -22.71 -1.61
CA VAL A 248 -4.04 -24.09 -1.68
C VAL A 248 -4.61 -24.32 -3.06
N SER A 249 -3.90 -25.09 -3.89
CA SER A 249 -4.45 -25.61 -5.15
C SER A 249 -5.14 -26.94 -4.92
N VAL A 250 -6.38 -27.09 -5.37
CA VAL A 250 -7.07 -28.38 -5.37
C VAL A 250 -6.73 -29.08 -6.67
N GLY A 251 -5.69 -29.90 -6.65
CA GLY A 251 -5.37 -30.84 -7.75
C GLY A 251 -5.97 -32.21 -7.46
N LYS A 252 -6.50 -32.90 -8.47
CA LYS A 252 -6.98 -34.29 -8.35
C LYS A 252 -5.85 -35.19 -7.85
N GLY A 253 -6.07 -35.81 -6.69
CA GLY A 253 -5.49 -37.08 -6.32
C GLY A 253 -3.99 -37.14 -6.13
N ALA A 254 -3.47 -36.57 -5.03
CA ALA A 254 -2.21 -37.03 -4.49
C ALA A 254 -2.45 -38.03 -3.38
N LYS A 255 -2.03 -39.27 -3.59
CA LYS A 255 -1.95 -40.29 -2.56
C LYS A 255 -0.93 -39.85 -1.48
N GLY A 256 -1.38 -39.87 -0.25
CA GLY A 256 -0.75 -39.71 1.05
C GLY A 256 0.78 -39.37 1.10
N GLY A 257 1.06 -38.25 1.69
CA GLY A 257 2.37 -37.89 2.23
C GLY A 257 2.22 -36.68 3.13
N LEU A 258 2.83 -36.71 4.30
CA LEU A 258 2.89 -35.63 5.29
C LEU A 258 3.11 -34.26 4.65
N ALA A 259 2.25 -33.30 4.96
CA ALA A 259 2.39 -31.93 4.50
C ALA A 259 3.56 -31.23 5.22
N VAL A 260 4.76 -31.47 4.74
CA VAL A 260 5.89 -30.56 4.89
C VAL A 260 5.57 -29.37 4.00
N LYS A 261 5.82 -28.14 4.44
CA LYS A 261 5.66 -26.88 3.68
C LYS A 261 6.27 -27.06 2.28
N GLN A 262 5.50 -27.49 1.31
CA GLN A 262 5.97 -27.62 -0.06
C GLN A 262 5.86 -26.24 -0.72
N HIS A 263 6.99 -25.69 -1.14
CA HIS A 263 7.01 -24.74 -2.25
C HIS A 263 6.24 -25.39 -3.41
N LYS A 264 5.40 -24.61 -4.09
CA LYS A 264 4.82 -25.08 -5.37
C LYS A 264 6.02 -25.46 -6.25
N PRO A 265 6.10 -26.69 -6.73
CA PRO A 265 7.22 -27.03 -7.60
C PRO A 265 7.19 -26.13 -8.84
N TYR A 266 8.38 -25.73 -9.31
CA TYR A 266 8.48 -25.08 -10.60
C TYR A 266 7.89 -25.98 -11.67
N ARG A 267 7.31 -25.42 -12.72
CA ARG A 267 6.75 -26.21 -13.83
C ARG A 267 7.80 -27.07 -14.50
N SER A 268 7.40 -28.22 -15.03
CA SER A 268 8.28 -29.11 -15.78
C SER A 268 8.96 -28.45 -16.99
N SER A 269 8.34 -27.41 -17.59
CA SER A 269 8.94 -26.64 -18.69
C SER A 269 10.28 -25.97 -18.33
N VAL A 270 10.53 -25.72 -17.03
CA VAL A 270 11.83 -25.20 -16.56
C VAL A 270 12.97 -26.16 -16.83
N LEU A 271 12.69 -27.49 -16.89
CA LEU A 271 13.71 -28.50 -17.22
C LEU A 271 14.30 -28.31 -18.60
N ASP A 272 13.49 -27.81 -19.55
CA ASP A 272 13.92 -27.55 -20.93
C ASP A 272 14.82 -26.30 -21.02
N ASP A 273 14.61 -25.34 -20.14
CA ASP A 273 15.32 -24.07 -20.13
C ASP A 273 16.66 -24.13 -19.37
N ILE A 274 16.77 -24.97 -18.33
CA ILE A 274 17.99 -25.09 -17.50
C ILE A 274 19.24 -25.39 -18.34
N PRO A 275 19.22 -26.32 -19.32
CA PRO A 275 20.41 -26.62 -20.12
C PRO A 275 20.94 -25.44 -20.94
N SER A 276 20.06 -24.52 -21.33
CA SER A 276 20.46 -23.35 -22.12
C SER A 276 21.31 -22.35 -21.30
N VAL A 277 21.06 -22.27 -19.98
CA VAL A 277 21.64 -21.27 -19.10
C VAL A 277 22.66 -21.81 -18.08
N CYS A 278 22.67 -23.10 -17.81
CA CYS A 278 23.56 -23.71 -16.81
C CYS A 278 24.57 -24.71 -17.40
N ARG A 279 25.85 -24.35 -17.41
CA ARG A 279 26.94 -25.24 -17.88
C ARG A 279 27.06 -26.52 -17.07
N LEU A 280 27.01 -26.42 -15.73
CA LEU A 280 27.12 -27.60 -14.85
C LEU A 280 26.01 -28.61 -15.13
N PHE A 281 24.82 -28.09 -15.41
CA PHE A 281 23.65 -28.90 -15.71
C PHE A 281 23.76 -29.60 -17.08
N ARG A 282 24.29 -28.92 -18.10
CA ARG A 282 24.60 -29.54 -19.40
C ARG A 282 25.58 -30.70 -19.24
N GLU A 283 26.63 -30.50 -18.48
CA GLU A 283 27.63 -31.56 -18.20
C GLU A 283 27.05 -32.75 -17.44
N PHE A 284 26.09 -32.48 -16.53
CA PHE A 284 25.33 -33.52 -15.86
C PHE A 284 24.46 -34.33 -16.82
N GLN A 285 23.77 -33.63 -17.73
CA GLN A 285 22.84 -34.22 -18.70
C GLN A 285 23.60 -34.99 -19.81
N SER A 286 24.68 -34.44 -20.34
CA SER A 286 25.47 -35.04 -21.40
C SER A 286 26.36 -36.20 -20.92
N GLY A 287 26.76 -36.17 -19.65
CA GLY A 287 27.71 -37.12 -19.11
C GLY A 287 29.15 -36.86 -19.57
N ASP A 288 29.49 -35.66 -20.02
CA ASP A 288 30.83 -35.29 -20.52
C ASP A 288 31.94 -35.47 -19.48
N ARG A 289 31.60 -35.32 -18.22
CA ARG A 289 32.51 -35.60 -17.11
C ARG A 289 31.81 -36.22 -15.92
N ARG A 290 32.59 -36.85 -15.04
CA ARG A 290 32.08 -37.28 -13.73
C ARG A 290 32.00 -36.07 -12.79
N LEU A 291 30.82 -35.77 -12.29
CA LEU A 291 30.57 -34.70 -11.28
C LEU A 291 30.93 -35.21 -9.88
N HIS A 292 31.38 -34.32 -9.03
CA HIS A 292 31.59 -34.61 -7.61
C HIS A 292 30.25 -34.72 -6.87
N HIS A 293 30.27 -35.40 -5.72
CA HIS A 293 29.05 -35.62 -4.91
C HIS A 293 28.31 -34.30 -4.58
N GLY A 294 29.05 -33.25 -4.20
CA GLY A 294 28.49 -31.95 -3.88
C GLY A 294 27.79 -31.27 -5.06
N GLU A 295 28.34 -31.43 -6.28
CA GLU A 295 27.73 -30.90 -7.51
C GLU A 295 26.43 -31.61 -7.84
N ILE A 296 26.38 -32.94 -7.75
CA ILE A 296 25.17 -33.74 -7.97
C ILE A 296 24.10 -33.42 -6.92
N PHE A 297 24.53 -33.33 -5.66
CA PHE A 297 23.63 -32.98 -4.55
C PHE A 297 23.02 -31.58 -4.71
N GLY A 298 23.81 -30.60 -5.18
CA GLY A 298 23.34 -29.26 -5.49
C GLY A 298 22.35 -29.26 -6.65
N ILE A 299 22.60 -30.01 -7.72
CA ILE A 299 21.64 -30.18 -8.83
C ILE A 299 20.35 -30.84 -8.33
N LEU A 300 20.48 -31.94 -7.55
CA LEU A 300 19.32 -32.63 -6.98
C LEU A 300 18.41 -31.69 -6.18
N ASN A 301 18.98 -30.90 -5.26
CA ASN A 301 18.20 -29.99 -4.43
C ASN A 301 17.52 -28.86 -5.21
N ASN A 302 18.00 -28.51 -6.37
CA ASN A 302 17.30 -27.62 -7.29
C ASN A 302 16.19 -28.38 -8.04
N LEU A 303 16.47 -29.57 -8.56
CA LEU A 303 15.50 -30.32 -9.37
C LEU A 303 14.30 -30.85 -8.58
N ILE A 304 14.45 -31.20 -7.31
CA ILE A 304 13.30 -31.65 -6.47
C ILE A 304 12.27 -30.54 -6.26
N GLN A 305 12.60 -29.30 -6.61
CA GLN A 305 11.68 -28.15 -6.57
C GLN A 305 10.89 -27.99 -7.89
N VAL A 306 11.14 -28.83 -8.90
CA VAL A 306 10.52 -28.76 -10.22
C VAL A 306 9.55 -29.94 -10.36
N GLU A 307 8.38 -29.70 -10.95
CA GLU A 307 7.44 -30.79 -11.32
C GLU A 307 8.16 -31.82 -12.19
N SER A 308 8.05 -33.08 -11.83
CA SER A 308 8.76 -34.18 -12.47
C SER A 308 10.30 -34.11 -12.40
N GLY A 309 10.87 -33.15 -11.69
CA GLY A 309 12.31 -32.95 -11.62
C GLY A 309 13.05 -34.11 -10.97
N SER A 310 12.46 -34.76 -9.96
CA SER A 310 13.04 -35.99 -9.35
C SER A 310 13.06 -37.16 -10.35
N SER A 311 12.00 -37.33 -11.12
CA SER A 311 11.94 -38.37 -12.16
C SER A 311 12.93 -38.12 -13.27
N TRP A 312 13.05 -36.87 -13.69
CA TRP A 312 14.01 -36.45 -14.71
C TRP A 312 15.47 -36.62 -14.22
N PHE A 313 15.75 -36.25 -12.97
CA PHE A 313 17.06 -36.51 -12.34
C PHE A 313 17.39 -38.00 -12.31
N TYR A 314 16.43 -38.85 -11.90
CA TYR A 314 16.62 -40.29 -11.86
C TYR A 314 16.86 -40.89 -13.25
N GLU A 315 16.18 -40.41 -14.28
CA GLU A 315 16.36 -40.82 -15.66
C GLU A 315 17.80 -40.57 -16.13
N ILE A 316 18.39 -39.42 -15.84
CA ILE A 316 19.78 -39.12 -16.20
C ILE A 316 20.76 -40.02 -15.43
N ILE A 317 20.59 -40.13 -14.11
CA ILE A 317 21.49 -40.91 -13.25
C ILE A 317 21.44 -42.39 -13.61
N SER A 318 20.27 -42.95 -13.89
CA SER A 318 20.11 -44.36 -14.26
C SER A 318 20.72 -44.73 -15.61
N LYS A 319 20.87 -43.77 -16.52
CA LYS A 319 21.51 -43.96 -17.82
C LYS A 319 23.00 -43.61 -17.82
N SER A 320 23.48 -42.92 -16.81
CA SER A 320 24.88 -42.48 -16.75
C SER A 320 25.82 -43.58 -16.32
N PRO A 321 26.91 -43.84 -17.08
CA PRO A 321 27.91 -44.84 -16.71
C PRO A 321 28.63 -44.52 -15.40
N TYR A 322 28.60 -43.30 -14.94
CA TYR A 322 29.24 -42.85 -13.71
C TYR A 322 28.42 -43.03 -12.45
N TYR A 323 27.07 -43.15 -12.58
CA TYR A 323 26.18 -43.06 -11.43
C TYR A 323 25.13 -44.19 -11.36
N VAL A 324 25.03 -45.04 -12.39
CA VAL A 324 24.00 -46.09 -12.47
C VAL A 324 24.02 -47.04 -11.26
N ASP A 325 25.18 -47.41 -10.76
CA ASP A 325 25.32 -48.28 -9.58
C ASP A 325 24.80 -47.65 -8.28
N LYS A 326 24.58 -46.34 -8.25
CA LYS A 326 24.11 -45.58 -7.10
C LYS A 326 22.77 -44.89 -7.34
N SER A 327 22.10 -45.17 -8.45
CA SER A 327 20.86 -44.51 -8.85
C SER A 327 19.75 -44.64 -7.82
N GLU A 328 19.57 -45.83 -7.22
CA GLU A 328 18.60 -46.11 -6.17
C GLU A 328 18.89 -45.30 -4.89
N LYS A 329 20.16 -45.12 -4.55
CA LYS A 329 20.56 -44.31 -3.40
C LYS A 329 20.21 -42.86 -3.65
N TRP A 330 20.50 -42.30 -4.83
CA TRP A 330 20.17 -40.92 -5.18
C TRP A 330 18.66 -40.70 -5.23
N LEU A 331 17.87 -41.72 -5.61
CA LEU A 331 16.41 -41.64 -5.55
C LEU A 331 15.91 -41.59 -4.09
N ALA A 332 16.53 -42.38 -3.22
CA ALA A 332 16.22 -42.31 -1.77
C ALA A 332 16.60 -40.96 -1.17
N ASP A 333 17.78 -40.42 -1.54
CA ASP A 333 18.22 -39.08 -1.11
C ASP A 333 17.24 -37.99 -1.63
N ALA A 334 16.75 -38.11 -2.86
CA ALA A 334 15.72 -37.17 -3.39
C ALA A 334 14.45 -37.20 -2.56
N LYS A 335 13.92 -38.38 -2.25
CA LYS A 335 12.74 -38.54 -1.41
C LYS A 335 12.96 -37.98 -0.01
N TYR A 336 14.09 -38.30 0.59
CA TYR A 336 14.45 -37.77 1.91
C TYR A 336 14.57 -36.24 1.89
N ASN A 337 15.21 -35.63 0.89
CA ASN A 337 15.36 -34.18 0.79
C ASN A 337 13.99 -33.49 0.59
N ILE A 338 13.07 -34.10 -0.16
CA ILE A 338 11.69 -33.61 -0.28
C ILE A 338 10.97 -33.67 1.07
N GLU A 339 11.06 -34.80 1.78
CA GLU A 339 10.43 -34.99 3.08
C GLU A 339 10.98 -34.04 4.16
N GLN A 340 12.27 -33.71 4.10
CA GLN A 340 12.93 -32.79 5.03
C GLN A 340 12.77 -31.31 4.60
N GLY A 341 12.16 -31.03 3.44
CA GLY A 341 11.94 -29.69 2.95
C GLY A 341 13.22 -28.92 2.56
N TYR A 342 14.18 -29.61 1.95
CA TYR A 342 15.42 -28.98 1.48
C TYR A 342 15.09 -27.90 0.44
N TYR A 343 15.77 -26.77 0.56
CA TYR A 343 15.63 -25.62 -0.36
C TYR A 343 16.55 -25.77 -1.58
N PRO A 344 16.26 -25.04 -2.69
CA PRO A 344 17.16 -24.94 -3.83
C PRO A 344 18.53 -24.48 -3.35
N GLN A 345 19.56 -25.27 -3.60
CA GLN A 345 20.92 -24.97 -3.16
C GLN A 345 21.51 -23.82 -3.99
N ARG A 346 22.17 -22.88 -3.34
CA ARG A 346 22.81 -21.74 -3.99
C ARG A 346 24.00 -22.17 -4.81
N CYS A 347 24.15 -21.67 -6.05
CA CYS A 347 25.26 -22.01 -6.95
C CYS A 347 26.62 -21.73 -6.35
N ASN A 348 26.77 -20.68 -5.56
CA ASN A 348 28.06 -20.34 -4.92
C ASN A 348 28.57 -21.40 -3.91
N THR A 349 27.70 -22.33 -3.48
CA THR A 349 28.07 -23.38 -2.50
C THR A 349 28.53 -24.70 -3.14
N PHE A 350 28.18 -24.94 -4.41
CA PHE A 350 28.50 -26.24 -5.04
C PHE A 350 28.95 -26.14 -6.48
N CYS A 351 28.68 -25.06 -7.21
CA CYS A 351 28.98 -24.95 -8.63
C CYS A 351 30.46 -24.53 -8.83
N PRO A 352 31.27 -25.31 -9.62
CA PRO A 352 32.64 -24.94 -9.93
C PRO A 352 32.74 -23.72 -10.85
N TYR A 353 31.65 -23.37 -11.57
CA TYR A 353 31.58 -22.26 -12.51
C TYR A 353 30.93 -21.01 -11.92
N LYS A 354 30.84 -20.93 -10.60
CA LYS A 354 30.15 -19.83 -9.88
C LYS A 354 30.68 -18.43 -10.23
N ASP A 355 31.96 -18.32 -10.52
CA ASP A 355 32.65 -17.06 -10.83
C ASP A 355 32.60 -16.72 -12.35
N GLU A 356 32.21 -17.68 -13.19
CA GLU A 356 32.07 -17.52 -14.65
C GLU A 356 30.63 -17.27 -15.10
N CYS A 357 29.66 -17.46 -14.21
CA CYS A 357 28.24 -17.39 -14.53
C CYS A 357 27.61 -16.10 -14.05
N GLU A 358 26.95 -15.41 -14.96
CA GLU A 358 26.16 -14.20 -14.66
C GLU A 358 24.73 -14.51 -14.17
N HIS A 359 24.52 -15.61 -13.50
CA HIS A 359 23.19 -16.00 -13.09
C HIS A 359 22.87 -15.72 -11.61
N GLY A 360 21.59 -15.81 -11.28
CA GLY A 360 21.05 -15.54 -9.95
C GLY A 360 21.51 -16.54 -8.88
N LYS A 361 20.85 -16.53 -7.73
CA LYS A 361 21.26 -17.26 -6.53
C LYS A 361 21.32 -18.79 -6.69
N ASN A 362 20.53 -19.37 -7.60
CA ASN A 362 20.46 -20.81 -7.85
C ASN A 362 20.06 -21.09 -9.31
N ILE A 363 20.10 -22.37 -9.73
CA ILE A 363 19.81 -22.79 -11.11
C ILE A 363 18.38 -22.39 -11.54
N LEU A 364 17.42 -22.51 -10.65
CA LEU A 364 16.01 -22.28 -10.98
C LEU A 364 15.70 -20.80 -11.21
N VAL A 365 16.29 -19.92 -10.41
CA VAL A 365 16.16 -18.47 -10.60
C VAL A 365 16.76 -18.03 -11.93
N THR A 366 17.79 -18.74 -12.40
CA THR A 366 18.44 -18.45 -13.70
C THR A 366 17.62 -18.95 -14.88
N ALA A 367 17.03 -20.13 -14.75
CA ALA A 367 16.22 -20.73 -15.80
C ALA A 367 14.82 -20.08 -15.92
N HIS A 368 14.39 -19.40 -14.88
CA HIS A 368 13.18 -18.59 -14.91
C HIS A 368 13.59 -17.12 -15.15
N PRO A 369 13.52 -16.64 -16.39
CA PRO A 369 13.62 -15.20 -16.62
C PRO A 369 12.56 -14.52 -15.74
N PRO A 370 12.89 -13.39 -15.12
CA PRO A 370 11.92 -12.70 -14.28
C PRO A 370 10.65 -12.48 -15.10
N ARG A 371 9.54 -13.08 -14.68
CA ARG A 371 8.24 -12.84 -15.31
C ARG A 371 7.97 -11.35 -15.24
N LYS A 372 7.37 -10.80 -16.29
CA LYS A 372 6.95 -9.40 -16.31
C LYS A 372 6.23 -9.12 -14.99
N ARG A 373 6.80 -8.22 -14.18
CA ARG A 373 6.18 -7.82 -12.91
C ARG A 373 4.94 -6.97 -13.12
N MET A 374 4.72 -6.55 -14.36
CA MET A 374 3.59 -5.72 -14.79
C MET A 374 3.00 -6.34 -16.05
N GLU A 375 1.70 -6.55 -16.04
CA GLU A 375 0.92 -7.06 -17.15
C GLU A 375 -0.11 -6.02 -17.57
N LYS A 376 -0.23 -5.78 -18.89
CA LYS A 376 -1.28 -4.93 -19.45
C LYS A 376 -2.55 -5.77 -19.58
N ILE A 377 -3.60 -5.44 -18.83
CA ILE A 377 -4.87 -6.17 -18.78
C ILE A 377 -6.00 -5.48 -19.52
N ALA A 378 -5.88 -4.19 -19.77
CA ALA A 378 -6.85 -3.42 -20.55
C ALA A 378 -6.14 -2.46 -21.50
N GLU A 379 -6.74 -2.25 -22.66
CA GLU A 379 -6.38 -1.17 -23.56
C GLU A 379 -7.41 -0.07 -23.41
N TYR A 380 -6.96 1.07 -22.92
CA TYR A 380 -7.79 2.27 -22.97
C TYR A 380 -7.69 2.85 -24.37
N GLN A 381 -8.84 3.08 -25.01
CA GLN A 381 -8.89 3.89 -26.23
C GLN A 381 -8.75 5.35 -25.81
N GLU A 382 -7.52 5.79 -25.72
CA GLU A 382 -7.22 7.21 -25.47
C GLU A 382 -7.38 7.99 -26.79
N THR A 383 -8.19 9.03 -26.72
CA THR A 383 -8.34 9.97 -27.84
C THR A 383 -7.30 11.08 -27.68
N TYR A 384 -6.34 11.10 -28.56
CA TYR A 384 -5.32 12.16 -28.57
C TYR A 384 -5.65 13.25 -29.57
N TYR A 385 -5.32 14.47 -29.20
CA TYR A 385 -5.54 15.67 -30.00
C TYR A 385 -4.21 16.32 -30.38
N PRO A 386 -4.16 17.14 -31.45
CA PRO A 386 -3.01 18.01 -31.73
C PRO A 386 -2.69 18.90 -30.52
N LEU A 387 -1.39 19.19 -30.31
CA LEU A 387 -0.97 19.99 -29.16
C LEU A 387 -1.61 21.38 -29.12
N GLU A 388 -1.81 21.97 -30.29
CA GLU A 388 -2.47 23.26 -30.47
C GLU A 388 -3.91 23.23 -29.97
N GLU A 389 -4.67 22.17 -30.24
CA GLU A 389 -6.03 21.99 -29.74
C GLU A 389 -6.06 21.78 -28.22
N VAL A 390 -5.06 21.09 -27.66
CA VAL A 390 -4.92 20.94 -26.20
C VAL A 390 -4.64 22.27 -25.54
N GLN A 391 -3.80 23.09 -26.15
CA GLN A 391 -3.49 24.46 -25.66
C GLN A 391 -4.71 25.37 -25.68
N GLU A 392 -5.52 25.28 -26.73
CA GLU A 392 -6.78 26.04 -26.84
C GLU A 392 -7.81 25.53 -25.81
N ASP A 393 -7.91 24.22 -25.60
CA ASP A 393 -8.80 23.64 -24.57
C ASP A 393 -8.40 24.10 -23.15
N ILE A 394 -7.09 24.18 -22.85
CA ILE A 394 -6.61 24.75 -21.57
C ILE A 394 -6.98 26.23 -21.45
N TYR A 395 -6.82 26.99 -22.53
CA TYR A 395 -7.15 28.39 -22.55
C TYR A 395 -8.67 28.61 -22.37
N ASP A 396 -9.51 27.87 -23.07
CA ASP A 396 -10.97 27.97 -22.99
C ASP A 396 -11.47 27.68 -21.55
N LYS A 397 -10.96 26.60 -20.91
CA LYS A 397 -11.29 26.26 -19.53
C LYS A 397 -10.81 27.31 -18.54
N LEU A 398 -9.64 27.88 -18.73
CA LEU A 398 -9.14 29.00 -17.93
C LEU A 398 -10.03 30.23 -18.08
N SER A 399 -10.46 30.54 -19.31
CA SER A 399 -11.34 31.68 -19.61
C SER A 399 -12.72 31.49 -18.99
N GLU A 400 -13.27 30.29 -19.10
CA GLU A 400 -14.53 29.90 -18.44
C GLU A 400 -14.40 30.01 -16.92
N ALA A 401 -13.35 29.45 -16.33
CA ALA A 401 -13.08 29.55 -14.92
C ALA A 401 -12.94 30.98 -14.43
N LEU A 402 -12.31 31.87 -15.20
CA LEU A 402 -12.18 33.28 -14.85
C LEU A 402 -13.53 34.00 -14.79
N THR A 403 -14.42 33.69 -15.71
CA THR A 403 -15.74 34.36 -15.86
C THR A 403 -16.85 33.69 -15.05
N SER A 404 -16.70 32.43 -14.67
CA SER A 404 -17.69 31.68 -13.86
C SER A 404 -17.95 32.38 -12.52
N SER A 405 -19.23 32.41 -12.12
CA SER A 405 -19.64 32.85 -10.79
C SER A 405 -20.11 31.72 -9.89
N THR A 406 -20.03 30.47 -10.37
CA THR A 406 -20.61 29.29 -9.69
C THR A 406 -19.68 28.63 -8.73
N ALA A 407 -18.35 28.64 -8.98
CA ALA A 407 -17.38 28.00 -8.11
C ALA A 407 -16.32 28.99 -7.62
N ASN A 408 -15.95 28.84 -6.36
CA ASN A 408 -14.83 29.58 -5.76
C ASN A 408 -13.49 28.90 -6.03
N PHE A 409 -13.50 27.62 -6.36
CA PHE A 409 -12.29 26.86 -6.67
C PHE A 409 -12.48 26.05 -7.96
N THR A 410 -11.70 26.33 -8.97
CA THR A 410 -11.71 25.58 -10.24
C THR A 410 -10.37 24.84 -10.42
N ILE A 411 -10.44 23.55 -10.72
CA ILE A 411 -9.29 22.70 -10.99
C ILE A 411 -9.24 22.34 -12.46
N ILE A 412 -8.12 22.63 -13.11
CA ILE A 412 -7.84 22.31 -14.51
C ILE A 412 -6.69 21.31 -14.57
N SER A 413 -7.04 20.05 -14.84
CA SER A 413 -6.06 18.97 -15.01
C SER A 413 -5.55 18.94 -16.44
N ALA A 414 -4.27 19.25 -16.64
CA ALA A 414 -3.64 19.36 -17.95
C ALA A 414 -2.25 18.75 -17.94
N GLN A 415 -1.90 17.97 -18.99
CA GLN A 415 -0.64 17.25 -19.13
C GLN A 415 0.61 18.14 -18.88
N THR A 416 1.66 17.52 -18.34
CA THR A 416 2.96 18.16 -18.20
C THR A 416 3.53 18.53 -19.57
N GLY A 417 3.91 19.80 -19.73
CA GLY A 417 4.44 20.30 -21.02
C GLY A 417 3.38 20.76 -22.02
N ALA A 418 2.09 20.65 -21.74
CA ALA A 418 0.99 21.06 -22.64
C ALA A 418 0.89 22.57 -22.85
N GLY A 419 1.50 23.40 -22.00
CA GLY A 419 1.50 24.84 -22.20
C GLY A 419 0.70 25.65 -21.16
N LYS A 420 0.41 25.07 -20.00
CA LYS A 420 -0.32 25.70 -18.87
C LYS A 420 0.11 27.17 -18.65
N THR A 421 1.41 27.38 -18.44
CA THR A 421 1.98 28.73 -18.21
C THR A 421 1.73 29.68 -19.38
N TYR A 422 1.81 29.21 -20.61
CA TYR A 422 1.52 30.02 -21.80
C TYR A 422 0.06 30.48 -21.83
N SER A 423 -0.87 29.55 -21.52
CA SER A 423 -2.32 29.82 -21.57
C SER A 423 -2.72 30.87 -20.52
N TYR A 424 -2.30 30.74 -19.25
CA TYR A 424 -2.69 31.74 -18.27
C TYR A 424 -1.96 33.09 -18.45
N LEU A 425 -0.75 33.14 -19.02
CA LEU A 425 -0.12 34.40 -19.36
C LEU A 425 -0.82 35.08 -20.58
N ARG A 426 -1.44 34.30 -21.49
CA ARG A 426 -2.29 34.83 -22.55
C ARG A 426 -3.59 35.42 -21.97
N ILE A 427 -4.22 34.74 -21.01
CA ILE A 427 -5.39 35.27 -20.27
C ILE A 427 -5.07 36.60 -19.60
N MET A 428 -3.91 36.72 -18.93
CA MET A 428 -3.48 37.99 -18.32
C MET A 428 -3.29 39.12 -19.34
N GLU A 429 -2.81 38.81 -20.53
CA GLU A 429 -2.62 39.76 -21.62
C GLU A 429 -3.97 40.29 -22.15
N GLU A 430 -4.97 39.40 -22.26
CA GLU A 430 -6.31 39.72 -22.78
C GLU A 430 -7.20 40.41 -21.72
N HIS A 431 -6.89 40.23 -20.40
CA HIS A 431 -7.63 40.82 -19.28
C HIS A 431 -6.77 41.81 -18.46
N PRO A 432 -6.32 42.93 -19.02
CA PRO A 432 -5.38 43.85 -18.35
C PRO A 432 -5.99 44.55 -17.12
N ASN A 433 -7.30 44.53 -16.98
CA ASN A 433 -8.01 45.14 -15.86
C ASN A 433 -8.20 44.18 -14.67
N VAL A 434 -7.87 42.88 -14.85
CA VAL A 434 -7.96 41.86 -13.79
C VAL A 434 -6.60 41.80 -13.08
N ARG A 435 -6.62 41.89 -11.79
CA ARG A 435 -5.43 41.77 -10.95
C ARG A 435 -5.21 40.34 -10.53
N PHE A 436 -4.25 39.70 -11.13
CA PHE A 436 -3.92 38.28 -10.88
C PHE A 436 -2.91 38.10 -9.75
N LEU A 437 -3.16 37.08 -8.92
CA LEU A 437 -2.15 36.50 -8.05
C LEU A 437 -1.73 35.15 -8.64
N ILE A 438 -0.44 35.00 -9.01
CA ILE A 438 0.09 33.73 -9.52
C ILE A 438 0.94 33.07 -8.43
N ALA A 439 0.57 31.84 -8.03
CA ALA A 439 1.29 31.06 -7.04
C ALA A 439 2.00 29.86 -7.70
N ALA A 440 3.32 29.76 -7.51
CA ALA A 440 4.16 28.70 -8.06
C ALA A 440 4.79 27.85 -6.93
N PRO A 441 5.13 26.56 -7.14
CA PRO A 441 5.68 25.69 -6.10
C PRO A 441 7.08 26.11 -5.64
N THR A 442 7.91 26.66 -6.53
CA THR A 442 9.31 26.97 -6.24
C THR A 442 9.69 28.40 -6.64
N ASN A 443 10.74 28.92 -5.99
CA ASN A 443 11.31 30.22 -6.38
C ASN A 443 11.89 30.20 -7.81
N LEU A 444 12.35 29.05 -8.30
CA LEU A 444 12.86 28.89 -9.65
C LEU A 444 11.75 29.11 -10.67
N LEU A 445 10.66 28.38 -10.57
CA LEU A 445 9.49 28.50 -11.46
C LEU A 445 8.85 29.87 -11.35
N LYS A 446 8.69 30.42 -10.15
CA LYS A 446 8.24 31.79 -9.91
C LYS A 446 9.01 32.83 -10.73
N ASN A 447 10.35 32.76 -10.71
CA ASN A 447 11.22 33.71 -11.46
C ASN A 447 11.14 33.46 -12.96
N GLU A 448 10.97 32.21 -13.40
CA GLU A 448 10.76 31.87 -14.81
C GLU A 448 9.45 32.46 -15.34
N ILE A 449 8.35 32.28 -14.62
CA ILE A 449 7.04 32.85 -14.95
C ILE A 449 7.16 34.39 -15.06
N HIS A 450 7.81 35.03 -14.06
CA HIS A 450 8.03 36.49 -14.08
C HIS A 450 8.84 36.95 -15.30
N SER A 451 9.86 36.20 -15.69
CA SER A 451 10.65 36.49 -16.86
C SER A 451 9.84 36.38 -18.17
N LYS A 452 8.99 35.32 -18.26
CA LYS A 452 8.09 35.13 -19.40
C LYS A 452 7.01 36.23 -19.47
N ALA A 453 6.40 36.57 -18.33
CA ALA A 453 5.42 37.64 -18.24
C ALA A 453 6.00 39.00 -18.68
N LYS A 454 7.21 39.35 -18.23
CA LYS A 454 7.91 40.56 -18.66
C LYS A 454 8.24 40.60 -20.15
N LYS A 455 8.64 39.45 -20.74
CA LYS A 455 8.90 39.39 -22.20
C LYS A 455 7.61 39.64 -22.99
N LYS A 456 6.45 39.33 -22.45
CA LYS A 456 5.12 39.64 -23.03
C LYS A 456 4.66 41.08 -22.76
N GLY A 457 5.42 41.87 -21.98
CA GLY A 457 5.05 43.24 -21.62
C GLY A 457 4.01 43.36 -20.51
N LEU A 458 3.72 42.29 -19.80
CA LEU A 458 2.74 42.30 -18.72
C LEU A 458 3.26 43.10 -17.50
N SER A 459 2.35 43.83 -16.86
CA SER A 459 2.62 44.58 -15.62
C SER A 459 2.52 43.64 -14.43
N VAL A 460 3.66 43.13 -13.98
CA VAL A 460 3.74 42.12 -12.94
C VAL A 460 4.86 42.41 -11.95
N CYS A 461 4.60 42.16 -10.69
CA CYS A 461 5.59 42.15 -9.63
C CYS A 461 5.91 40.70 -9.21
N VAL A 462 7.06 40.50 -8.56
CA VAL A 462 7.47 39.21 -8.04
C VAL A 462 7.94 39.34 -6.58
N THR A 463 7.50 38.44 -5.70
CA THR A 463 7.95 38.44 -4.30
C THR A 463 9.43 38.10 -4.23
N PRO A 464 10.27 38.91 -3.48
CA PRO A 464 11.67 38.60 -3.32
C PRO A 464 11.86 37.35 -2.43
N SER A 465 12.98 36.66 -2.61
CA SER A 465 13.30 35.44 -1.81
C SER A 465 14.62 35.65 -1.07
N LEU A 466 14.61 35.46 0.26
CA LEU A 466 15.81 35.44 1.08
C LEU A 466 16.72 34.25 0.75
N GLU A 467 16.14 33.11 0.47
CA GLU A 467 16.88 31.90 0.08
C GLU A 467 17.72 32.11 -1.18
N SER A 468 17.18 32.86 -2.15
CA SER A 468 17.92 33.17 -3.40
C SER A 468 19.16 34.06 -3.22
N ILE A 469 19.26 34.71 -2.07
CA ILE A 469 20.40 35.59 -1.75
C ILE A 469 21.21 35.11 -0.54
N LYS A 470 20.95 33.90 -0.05
CA LYS A 470 21.54 33.35 1.20
C LYS A 470 23.07 33.42 1.23
N GLU A 471 23.72 33.11 0.11
CA GLU A 471 25.19 33.15 -0.02
C GLU A 471 25.78 34.56 0.04
N LYS A 472 24.96 35.60 -0.19
CA LYS A 472 25.33 37.00 -0.09
C LYS A 472 25.05 37.59 1.29
N ILE A 473 24.49 36.82 2.18
CA ILE A 473 24.22 37.19 3.59
C ILE A 473 25.28 36.53 4.48
N PRO A 474 25.97 37.31 5.35
CA PRO A 474 26.92 36.74 6.31
C PRO A 474 26.30 35.60 7.12
N TYR A 475 27.02 34.46 7.23
CA TYR A 475 26.51 33.22 7.85
C TYR A 475 25.85 33.41 9.22
N PRO A 476 26.39 34.23 10.17
CA PRO A 476 25.73 34.41 11.46
C PRO A 476 24.31 34.99 11.33
N TYR A 477 24.12 35.97 10.42
CA TYR A 477 22.80 36.56 10.18
C TYR A 477 21.85 35.57 9.50
N TRP A 478 22.35 34.86 8.49
CA TRP A 478 21.56 33.85 7.82
C TRP A 478 21.09 32.74 8.79
N LYS A 479 22.00 32.24 9.63
CA LYS A 479 21.68 31.23 10.64
C LYS A 479 20.60 31.72 11.61
N HIS A 480 20.67 32.97 12.04
CA HIS A 480 19.65 33.55 12.93
C HIS A 480 18.30 33.73 12.23
N ILE A 481 18.28 34.16 10.97
CA ILE A 481 17.06 34.24 10.15
C ILE A 481 16.41 32.85 10.02
N GLN A 482 17.19 31.82 9.70
CA GLN A 482 16.69 30.43 9.65
C GLN A 482 16.12 29.99 11.02
N GLN A 483 16.78 30.37 12.11
CA GLN A 483 16.29 30.04 13.44
C GLN A 483 14.95 30.72 13.75
N LEU A 484 14.78 31.99 13.40
CA LEU A 484 13.50 32.70 13.57
C LEU A 484 12.36 32.00 12.79
N TYR A 485 12.61 31.60 11.56
CA TYR A 485 11.62 30.80 10.80
C TYR A 485 11.32 29.46 11.47
N LYS A 486 12.35 28.74 11.92
CA LYS A 486 12.21 27.43 12.58
C LYS A 486 11.34 27.47 13.84
N ILE A 487 11.41 28.57 14.60
CA ILE A 487 10.66 28.72 15.86
C ILE A 487 9.35 29.49 15.70
N GLY A 488 8.88 29.73 14.46
CA GLY A 488 7.62 30.41 14.17
C GLY A 488 7.63 31.94 14.34
N LYS A 489 8.80 32.54 14.55
CA LYS A 489 8.96 33.99 14.68
C LYS A 489 9.23 34.70 13.33
N SER A 490 8.49 34.30 12.29
CA SER A 490 8.65 34.87 10.93
C SER A 490 8.40 36.40 10.88
N GLY A 491 7.49 36.91 11.69
CA GLY A 491 7.23 38.35 11.81
C GLY A 491 8.42 39.17 12.34
N GLU A 492 9.34 38.54 13.08
CA GLU A 492 10.53 39.22 13.59
C GLU A 492 11.68 39.32 12.57
N VAL A 493 11.60 38.55 11.46
CA VAL A 493 12.67 38.52 10.44
C VAL A 493 12.89 39.91 9.82
N ASP A 494 11.83 40.62 9.43
CA ASP A 494 11.94 41.95 8.87
C ASP A 494 12.54 42.97 9.86
N HIS A 495 12.15 42.89 11.11
CA HIS A 495 12.71 43.70 12.17
C HIS A 495 14.19 43.43 12.37
N TYR A 496 14.58 42.16 12.43
CA TYR A 496 15.97 41.74 12.55
C TYR A 496 16.81 42.23 11.36
N ILE A 497 16.30 42.08 10.10
CA ILE A 497 16.99 42.62 8.92
C ILE A 497 17.17 44.13 9.01
N LYS A 498 16.15 44.88 9.47
CA LYS A 498 16.27 46.34 9.66
C LYS A 498 17.33 46.67 10.70
N GLU A 499 17.46 45.91 11.78
CA GLU A 499 18.52 46.08 12.80
C GLU A 499 19.92 45.82 12.21
N ILE A 500 20.08 44.77 11.39
CA ILE A 500 21.36 44.54 10.68
C ILE A 500 21.71 45.75 9.80
N LEU A 501 20.72 46.22 9.00
CA LEU A 501 20.95 47.34 8.07
C LEU A 501 21.26 48.69 8.75
N LYS A 502 20.91 48.85 10.03
CA LYS A 502 21.34 50.01 10.84
C LYS A 502 22.80 49.90 11.27
N LYS A 503 23.29 48.69 11.51
CA LYS A 503 24.64 48.44 12.04
C LYS A 503 25.68 48.22 10.95
N GLU A 504 25.30 47.58 9.87
CA GLU A 504 26.18 47.11 8.81
C GLU A 504 25.63 47.37 7.40
N LYS A 505 26.53 47.56 6.42
CA LYS A 505 26.17 47.67 5.03
C LYS A 505 26.07 46.29 4.41
N CYS A 506 24.85 45.72 4.34
CA CYS A 506 24.57 44.51 3.57
C CYS A 506 23.71 44.85 2.35
N PRO A 507 24.30 45.03 1.16
CA PRO A 507 23.57 45.47 -0.05
C PRO A 507 22.50 44.47 -0.47
N ALA A 508 22.73 43.16 -0.24
CA ALA A 508 21.77 42.10 -0.59
C ALA A 508 20.49 42.20 0.24
N LEU A 509 20.60 42.37 1.56
CA LEU A 509 19.46 42.57 2.45
C LEU A 509 18.73 43.88 2.20
N ARG A 510 19.47 44.96 1.88
CA ARG A 510 18.85 46.24 1.50
C ARG A 510 18.01 46.09 0.24
N LYS A 511 18.59 45.51 -0.82
CA LYS A 511 17.87 45.25 -2.08
C LYS A 511 16.63 44.39 -1.87
N TYR A 512 16.73 43.39 -0.97
CA TYR A 512 15.60 42.54 -0.60
C TYR A 512 14.48 43.39 0.03
N MET A 513 14.80 44.22 1.01
CA MET A 513 13.80 45.07 1.68
C MET A 513 13.17 46.08 0.74
N ASP A 514 13.98 46.70 -0.14
CA ASP A 514 13.49 47.66 -1.14
C ASP A 514 12.55 46.98 -2.15
N GLN A 515 12.87 45.75 -2.56
CA GLN A 515 12.00 44.96 -3.43
C GLN A 515 10.68 44.57 -2.71
N LYS A 516 10.75 44.16 -1.44
CA LYS A 516 9.59 43.82 -0.63
C LYS A 516 8.65 45.03 -0.50
N GLU A 517 9.21 46.20 -0.25
CA GLU A 517 8.41 47.44 -0.13
C GLU A 517 7.77 47.81 -1.46
N LYS A 518 8.49 47.70 -2.58
CA LYS A 518 7.93 47.93 -3.94
C LYS A 518 6.74 46.99 -4.21
N VAL A 519 6.86 45.69 -3.87
CA VAL A 519 5.78 44.71 -4.04
C VAL A 519 4.57 45.10 -3.19
N LYS A 520 4.80 45.58 -1.98
CA LYS A 520 3.71 46.01 -1.08
C LYS A 520 2.96 47.23 -1.59
N GLN A 521 3.64 48.14 -2.25
CA GLN A 521 3.06 49.41 -2.80
C GLN A 521 2.51 49.23 -4.21
N SER A 522 2.79 48.14 -4.91
CA SER A 522 2.37 47.95 -6.29
C SER A 522 0.92 47.49 -6.37
N HIS A 523 0.21 48.02 -7.38
CA HIS A 523 -1.13 47.57 -7.76
C HIS A 523 -1.08 46.61 -8.96
N ASP A 524 0.12 46.19 -9.41
CA ASP A 524 0.27 45.21 -10.48
C ASP A 524 -0.13 43.81 -10.03
N SER A 525 -0.36 42.90 -10.98
CA SER A 525 -0.48 41.48 -10.70
C SER A 525 0.78 40.96 -9.99
N LEU A 526 0.64 39.96 -9.12
CA LEU A 526 1.73 39.47 -8.28
C LEU A 526 2.05 38.01 -8.57
N ILE A 527 3.32 37.70 -8.76
CA ILE A 527 3.83 36.34 -8.87
C ILE A 527 4.56 35.97 -7.57
N THR A 528 4.15 34.87 -6.94
CA THR A 528 4.65 34.45 -5.64
C THR A 528 4.83 32.92 -5.56
N THR A 529 5.16 32.40 -4.36
CA THR A 529 5.20 30.95 -4.10
C THR A 529 3.92 30.50 -3.39
N HIS A 530 3.55 29.22 -3.54
CA HIS A 530 2.42 28.60 -2.82
C HIS A 530 2.44 28.95 -1.33
N ARG A 531 3.57 28.73 -0.68
CA ARG A 531 3.72 29.00 0.75
C ARG A 531 3.52 30.49 1.09
N TYR A 532 4.01 31.40 0.27
CA TYR A 532 3.82 32.82 0.51
C TYR A 532 2.33 33.21 0.34
N MET A 533 1.66 32.69 -0.69
CA MET A 533 0.23 32.89 -0.93
C MET A 533 -0.61 32.40 0.25
N LEU A 534 -0.36 31.18 0.74
CA LEU A 534 -1.09 30.62 1.89
C LEU A 534 -0.87 31.42 3.20
N MET A 535 0.25 32.14 3.33
CA MET A 535 0.58 32.97 4.49
C MET A 535 0.10 34.43 4.36
N MET A 536 -0.44 34.84 3.20
CA MET A 536 -0.95 36.20 3.03
C MET A 536 -2.17 36.43 3.93
N ASP A 537 -2.30 37.62 4.49
CA ASP A 537 -3.49 38.04 5.20
C ASP A 537 -4.67 38.28 4.22
N GLU A 538 -5.88 38.29 4.75
CA GLU A 538 -7.10 38.46 3.94
C GLU A 538 -7.14 39.82 3.25
N GLU A 539 -6.77 40.89 3.95
CA GLU A 539 -6.71 42.26 3.41
C GLU A 539 -5.84 42.35 2.17
N ARG A 540 -4.73 41.57 2.15
CA ARG A 540 -3.83 41.56 1.02
C ARG A 540 -4.34 40.68 -0.12
N LEU A 541 -5.04 39.60 0.17
CA LEU A 541 -5.65 38.72 -0.82
C LEU A 541 -6.83 39.40 -1.53
N GLU A 542 -7.63 40.17 -0.83
CA GLU A 542 -8.76 40.94 -1.37
C GLU A 542 -8.33 41.98 -2.42
N GLU A 543 -7.04 42.32 -2.49
CA GLU A 543 -6.55 43.20 -3.54
C GLU A 543 -6.44 42.51 -4.92
N PHE A 544 -6.61 41.20 -5.01
CA PHE A 544 -6.55 40.41 -6.23
C PHE A 544 -7.94 39.86 -6.58
N ASP A 545 -8.25 39.84 -7.88
CA ASP A 545 -9.53 39.34 -8.37
C ASP A 545 -9.55 37.80 -8.44
N VAL A 546 -8.38 37.19 -8.74
CA VAL A 546 -8.24 35.74 -8.91
C VAL A 546 -6.82 35.29 -8.59
N CYS A 547 -6.71 34.10 -7.98
CA CYS A 547 -5.45 33.41 -7.76
C CYS A 547 -5.32 32.23 -8.73
N ILE A 548 -4.30 32.24 -9.58
CA ILE A 548 -3.90 31.10 -10.39
C ILE A 548 -2.80 30.35 -9.66
N ILE A 549 -3.04 29.07 -9.35
CA ILE A 549 -2.10 28.17 -8.69
C ILE A 549 -1.48 27.28 -9.77
N ASP A 550 -0.20 27.45 -10.05
CA ASP A 550 0.54 26.63 -11.01
C ASP A 550 1.15 25.41 -10.31
N GLU A 551 0.82 24.22 -10.74
CA GLU A 551 1.13 22.90 -10.18
C GLU A 551 0.40 22.59 -8.85
N ASP A 552 0.39 21.29 -8.49
CA ASP A 552 -0.32 20.79 -7.31
C ASP A 552 0.19 21.43 -6.00
N ILE A 553 -0.73 22.06 -5.29
CA ILE A 553 -0.47 22.73 -4.01
C ILE A 553 -0.78 21.81 -2.81
N PHE A 554 -1.65 20.81 -2.99
CA PHE A 554 -2.18 20.05 -1.85
C PHE A 554 -1.10 19.23 -1.15
N PHE A 555 -0.36 18.44 -1.90
CA PHE A 555 0.66 17.59 -1.29
C PHE A 555 1.85 18.40 -0.75
N LYS A 556 2.47 19.23 -1.59
CA LYS A 556 3.78 19.82 -1.23
C LYS A 556 3.71 21.03 -0.32
N SER A 557 2.70 21.85 -0.44
CA SER A 557 2.62 23.08 0.33
C SER A 557 1.73 22.97 1.55
N MET A 558 0.67 22.17 1.48
CA MET A 558 -0.27 22.00 2.58
C MET A 558 0.09 20.83 3.50
N ILE A 559 0.60 19.73 2.95
CA ILE A 559 0.80 18.49 3.73
C ILE A 559 2.28 18.27 4.09
N THR A 560 3.24 18.65 3.25
CA THR A 560 4.65 18.32 3.50
C THR A 560 5.36 19.19 4.54
N SER A 561 4.69 20.12 5.14
CA SER A 561 5.21 20.81 6.33
C SER A 561 5.18 19.89 7.55
N GLN A 562 5.87 18.74 7.45
CA GLN A 562 6.01 17.85 8.60
C GLN A 562 6.79 18.53 9.70
N TYR A 563 6.19 18.59 10.85
CA TYR A 563 6.88 19.00 12.07
C TYR A 563 7.13 17.75 12.89
N GLU A 564 8.39 17.53 13.25
CA GLU A 564 8.80 16.41 14.09
C GLU A 564 9.31 16.97 15.42
N ILE A 565 8.72 16.50 16.52
CA ILE A 565 9.10 16.91 17.85
C ILE A 565 9.36 15.68 18.72
N PRO A 566 10.56 15.54 19.31
CA PRO A 566 10.83 14.47 20.25
C PRO A 566 9.86 14.49 21.42
N LEU A 567 9.33 13.34 21.83
CA LEU A 567 8.42 13.23 22.98
C LEU A 567 9.06 13.78 24.28
N SER A 568 10.37 13.62 24.45
CA SER A 568 11.11 14.18 25.57
C SER A 568 11.07 15.72 25.60
N SER A 569 11.09 16.36 24.41
CA SER A 569 10.98 17.81 24.28
C SER A 569 9.59 18.30 24.68
N LEU A 570 8.52 17.61 24.27
CA LEU A 570 7.16 17.94 24.69
C LEU A 570 6.96 17.75 26.20
N LYS A 571 7.51 16.70 26.80
CA LYS A 571 7.50 16.51 28.27
C LYS A 571 8.18 17.64 28.99
N LYS A 572 9.34 18.09 28.51
CA LYS A 572 10.06 19.23 29.05
C LYS A 572 9.26 20.53 28.89
N LEU A 573 8.65 20.76 27.74
CA LEU A 573 7.80 21.93 27.49
C LEU A 573 6.60 21.94 28.45
N SER A 574 5.89 20.83 28.60
CA SER A 574 4.76 20.69 29.51
C SER A 574 5.13 21.03 30.98
N SER A 575 6.35 20.71 31.40
CA SER A 575 6.83 21.01 32.75
C SER A 575 7.24 22.47 32.97
N LYS A 576 7.67 23.17 31.90
CA LYS A 576 8.26 24.51 31.98
C LYS A 576 7.32 25.62 31.53
N THR A 577 6.35 25.32 30.66
CA THR A 577 5.43 26.35 30.17
C THR A 577 4.55 26.90 31.29
N HIS A 578 4.34 28.22 31.26
CA HIS A 578 3.40 28.94 32.13
C HIS A 578 1.98 28.96 31.52
N ASP A 579 1.86 28.71 30.23
CA ASP A 579 0.56 28.65 29.55
C ASP A 579 -0.20 27.36 29.94
N LYS A 580 -1.38 27.55 30.54
CA LYS A 580 -2.22 26.46 31.05
C LYS A 580 -2.85 25.65 29.92
N TYR A 581 -3.22 26.29 28.81
CA TYR A 581 -3.88 25.65 27.67
C TYR A 581 -2.86 24.82 26.88
N LEU A 582 -1.68 25.37 26.59
CA LEU A 582 -0.58 24.64 25.98
C LEU A 582 -0.18 23.43 26.84
N ARG A 583 -0.07 23.60 28.15
CA ARG A 583 0.23 22.51 29.09
C ARG A 583 -0.84 21.43 29.05
N HIS A 584 -2.12 21.81 28.95
CA HIS A 584 -3.25 20.88 28.88
C HIS A 584 -3.17 20.06 27.61
N LYS A 585 -3.08 20.71 26.45
CA LYS A 585 -2.97 20.05 25.13
C LYS A 585 -1.80 19.07 25.06
N ILE A 586 -0.63 19.45 25.57
CA ILE A 586 0.54 18.53 25.61
C ILE A 586 0.27 17.34 26.54
N LYS A 587 -0.33 17.55 27.72
CA LYS A 587 -0.65 16.46 28.64
C LYS A 587 -1.66 15.48 28.02
N GLU A 588 -2.68 15.97 27.38
CA GLU A 588 -3.68 15.18 26.69
C GLU A 588 -3.04 14.34 25.58
N LEU A 589 -2.19 14.94 24.73
CA LEU A 589 -1.42 14.21 23.75
C LEU A 589 -0.58 13.10 24.38
N LEU A 590 0.15 13.40 25.47
CA LEU A 590 1.03 12.44 26.14
C LEU A 590 0.25 11.30 26.83
N GLN A 591 -0.98 11.54 27.28
CA GLN A 591 -1.85 10.50 27.87
C GLN A 591 -2.32 9.50 26.81
N HIS A 592 -2.59 9.97 25.60
CA HIS A 592 -3.06 9.15 24.48
C HIS A 592 -1.94 8.66 23.57
N ALA A 593 -0.68 9.07 23.82
CA ALA A 593 0.46 8.73 22.99
C ALA A 593 0.73 7.22 22.96
N LYS A 594 0.40 6.59 21.84
CA LYS A 594 0.78 5.23 21.51
C LYS A 594 1.54 5.25 20.19
N VAL A 595 2.61 4.47 20.13
CA VAL A 595 3.42 4.36 18.91
C VAL A 595 2.56 3.81 17.76
N ASN A 596 2.72 4.40 16.59
CA ASN A 596 1.99 4.08 15.35
C ASN A 596 0.48 4.35 15.40
N THR A 597 0.05 5.30 16.22
CA THR A 597 -1.35 5.76 16.22
C THR A 597 -1.45 7.24 15.94
N CYS A 598 -2.57 7.64 15.33
CA CYS A 598 -2.96 9.04 15.19
C CYS A 598 -3.79 9.47 16.41
N ILE A 599 -3.54 10.68 16.89
CA ILE A 599 -4.24 11.30 18.01
C ILE A 599 -4.87 12.59 17.47
N GLU A 600 -6.14 12.76 17.69
CA GLU A 600 -6.87 13.98 17.34
C GLU A 600 -7.10 14.83 18.58
N LEU A 601 -6.74 16.11 18.50
CA LEU A 601 -6.91 17.11 19.57
C LEU A 601 -7.42 18.42 18.98
N ASP A 602 -8.19 19.13 19.75
CA ASP A 602 -8.72 20.45 19.35
C ASP A 602 -7.60 21.45 19.03
N ARG A 603 -7.88 22.34 18.08
CA ARG A 603 -6.99 23.46 17.78
C ARG A 603 -6.88 24.37 19.01
N LEU A 604 -5.68 24.88 19.21
CA LEU A 604 -5.40 25.91 20.21
C LEU A 604 -4.80 27.11 19.51
N GLU A 605 -5.50 28.23 19.53
CA GLU A 605 -4.93 29.48 19.04
C GLU A 605 -3.77 29.92 19.93
N TYR A 606 -2.59 29.98 19.35
CA TYR A 606 -1.36 30.30 20.06
C TYR A 606 -0.50 31.23 19.23
N ILE A 607 -0.34 32.47 19.69
CA ILE A 607 0.46 33.48 19.02
C ILE A 607 1.86 33.51 19.64
N VAL A 608 2.87 33.26 18.81
CA VAL A 608 4.28 33.39 19.20
C VAL A 608 4.68 34.86 19.08
N ASP A 609 4.80 35.55 20.18
CA ASP A 609 5.25 36.96 20.23
C ASP A 609 6.70 37.12 20.76
N LYS A 610 7.15 38.35 20.84
CA LYS A 610 8.50 38.66 21.34
C LYS A 610 8.72 38.25 22.80
N SER A 611 7.68 38.15 23.61
CA SER A 611 7.76 37.77 25.01
C SER A 611 7.88 36.27 25.19
N ASN A 612 7.62 35.47 24.17
CA ASN A 612 7.59 34.02 24.23
C ASN A 612 9.00 33.41 24.19
N LYS A 613 9.60 33.28 25.37
CA LYS A 613 10.91 32.63 25.53
C LYS A 613 10.87 31.12 25.37
N GLU A 614 9.69 30.49 25.41
CA GLU A 614 9.51 29.05 25.30
C GLU A 614 9.88 28.56 23.90
N ALA A 615 9.49 29.28 22.85
CA ALA A 615 9.87 28.96 21.47
C ALA A 615 11.40 28.93 21.27
N GLU A 616 12.12 29.89 21.85
CA GLU A 616 13.59 29.96 21.79
C GLU A 616 14.25 28.80 22.55
N LEU A 617 13.66 28.42 23.68
CA LEU A 617 14.18 27.33 24.51
C LEU A 617 14.03 25.95 23.87
N PHE A 618 12.92 25.70 23.17
CA PHE A 618 12.57 24.39 22.63
C PHE A 618 12.87 24.19 21.15
N GLN A 619 13.23 25.27 20.44
CA GLN A 619 13.74 25.22 19.05
C GLN A 619 12.77 24.62 18.04
N PHE A 620 11.46 24.71 18.26
CA PHE A 620 10.43 24.35 17.31
C PHE A 620 9.27 25.37 17.31
N ASP A 621 8.45 25.32 16.27
CA ASP A 621 7.29 26.20 16.12
C ASP A 621 6.11 25.72 16.98
N ILE A 622 5.97 26.30 18.16
CA ILE A 622 4.89 25.97 19.10
C ILE A 622 3.52 26.37 18.52
N SER A 623 3.45 27.42 17.71
CA SER A 623 2.17 27.84 17.10
C SER A 623 1.64 26.78 16.15
N GLN A 624 2.49 26.20 15.33
CA GLN A 624 2.12 25.12 14.43
C GLN A 624 1.67 23.87 15.21
N PHE A 625 2.40 23.53 16.28
CA PHE A 625 1.97 22.43 17.17
C PHE A 625 0.59 22.71 17.77
N CYS A 626 0.30 23.91 18.24
CA CYS A 626 -0.99 24.25 18.82
C CYS A 626 -2.14 24.24 17.81
N MET A 627 -1.87 24.69 16.59
CA MET A 627 -2.86 24.77 15.51
C MET A 627 -3.13 23.42 14.82
N ALA A 628 -2.26 22.44 14.99
CA ALA A 628 -2.50 21.10 14.46
C ALA A 628 -3.63 20.39 15.21
N GLU A 629 -4.31 19.50 14.49
CA GLU A 629 -5.39 18.64 15.02
C GLU A 629 -4.98 17.18 15.06
N LYS A 630 -4.15 16.73 14.12
CA LYS A 630 -3.74 15.35 13.95
C LYS A 630 -2.26 15.19 14.30
N TYR A 631 -2.00 14.26 15.19
CA TYR A 631 -0.64 13.96 15.70
C TYR A 631 -0.38 12.47 15.58
N TYR A 632 0.70 12.12 14.91
CA TYR A 632 1.12 10.74 14.75
C TYR A 632 2.36 10.46 15.63
N ILE A 633 2.35 9.35 16.36
CA ILE A 633 3.49 8.98 17.20
C ILE A 633 4.38 7.99 16.43
N ARG A 634 5.50 8.50 15.94
CA ARG A 634 6.52 7.73 15.24
C ARG A 634 7.49 7.09 16.21
N ARG A 635 7.76 5.79 16.02
CA ARG A 635 8.73 5.05 16.84
C ARG A 635 10.17 5.45 16.53
N ALA A 636 11.04 5.42 17.56
CA ALA A 636 12.48 5.47 17.38
C ALA A 636 12.96 4.36 16.43
N SER A 637 13.83 4.69 15.48
CA SER A 637 14.34 3.78 14.45
C SER A 637 15.80 4.11 14.17
N GLU A 638 16.68 3.10 14.31
CA GLU A 638 18.09 3.24 13.92
C GLU A 638 18.26 3.41 12.41
N GLU A 639 17.39 2.75 11.62
CA GLU A 639 17.40 2.85 10.16
C GLU A 639 17.12 4.28 9.69
N ASP A 640 16.16 4.95 10.34
CA ASP A 640 15.78 6.34 10.04
C ASP A 640 16.59 7.38 10.82
N LYS A 641 17.57 6.95 11.64
CA LYS A 641 18.38 7.79 12.51
C LYS A 641 17.58 8.61 13.53
N ILE A 642 16.46 8.06 13.98
CA ILE A 642 15.59 8.66 14.99
C ILE A 642 15.93 8.05 16.34
N SER A 643 16.48 8.84 17.23
CA SER A 643 17.02 8.38 18.53
C SER A 643 15.96 8.14 19.59
N GLU A 644 14.77 8.71 19.46
CA GLU A 644 13.66 8.59 20.40
C GLU A 644 12.30 8.74 19.69
N ASP A 645 11.23 8.26 20.32
CA ASP A 645 9.88 8.41 19.80
C ASP A 645 9.56 9.89 19.58
N THR A 646 9.01 10.19 18.41
CA THR A 646 8.72 11.55 17.94
C THR A 646 7.23 11.72 17.65
N VAL A 647 6.73 12.89 17.93
CA VAL A 647 5.42 13.35 17.47
C VAL A 647 5.61 13.99 16.11
N VAL A 648 4.91 13.47 15.12
CA VAL A 648 4.82 14.05 13.77
C VAL A 648 3.43 14.63 13.61
N PHE A 649 3.32 15.83 13.09
CA PHE A 649 2.03 16.44 12.84
C PHE A 649 2.07 17.26 11.56
N ILE A 650 0.89 17.43 10.98
CA ILE A 650 0.63 18.27 9.82
C ILE A 650 -0.38 19.31 10.26
N ARG A 651 -0.15 20.53 9.83
CA ARG A 651 -1.17 21.57 9.81
C ARG A 651 -1.56 21.80 8.37
N PRO A 652 -2.72 21.33 7.92
CA PRO A 652 -3.24 21.72 6.63
C PRO A 652 -3.57 23.20 6.68
N ASP A 653 -2.97 23.98 5.77
CA ASP A 653 -3.36 25.36 5.59
C ASP A 653 -4.74 25.37 4.88
N THR A 654 -5.62 26.28 5.30
CA THR A 654 -6.92 26.47 4.68
C THR A 654 -6.83 27.57 3.63
N PHE A 655 -7.56 27.41 2.54
CA PHE A 655 -7.74 28.47 1.57
C PHE A 655 -8.64 29.57 2.14
N LYS A 656 -8.24 30.82 1.99
CA LYS A 656 -9.03 31.98 2.38
C LYS A 656 -10.05 32.32 1.30
N SER A 657 -11.02 33.13 1.63
CA SER A 657 -12.08 33.53 0.70
C SER A 657 -11.54 34.33 -0.49
N MET A 658 -11.40 33.68 -1.63
CA MET A 658 -11.14 34.30 -2.93
C MET A 658 -11.41 33.28 -4.04
N LYS A 659 -11.34 33.72 -5.29
CA LYS A 659 -11.44 32.84 -6.46
C LYS A 659 -10.08 32.22 -6.78
N TYR A 660 -10.04 30.86 -6.82
CA TYR A 660 -8.83 30.09 -7.14
C TYR A 660 -9.02 29.30 -8.44
N ILE A 661 -7.95 29.24 -9.23
CA ILE A 661 -7.86 28.38 -10.41
C ILE A 661 -6.56 27.58 -10.28
N LEU A 662 -6.65 26.29 -9.95
CA LEU A 662 -5.52 25.39 -9.90
C LEU A 662 -5.28 24.77 -11.27
N VAL A 663 -4.06 24.86 -11.80
CA VAL A 663 -3.69 24.26 -13.08
C VAL A 663 -2.56 23.26 -12.85
N SER A 664 -2.86 21.98 -12.87
CA SER A 664 -1.90 20.92 -12.54
C SER A 664 -2.00 19.73 -13.50
N ALA A 665 -0.92 18.97 -13.64
CA ALA A 665 -0.92 17.69 -14.32
C ALA A 665 -1.25 16.53 -13.39
N THR A 666 -1.12 16.73 -12.08
CA THR A 666 -1.20 15.70 -11.04
C THR A 666 -2.40 15.88 -10.11
N ALA A 667 -3.30 16.82 -10.45
CA ALA A 667 -4.53 16.99 -9.70
C ALA A 667 -5.46 15.79 -9.93
N ASP A 668 -5.81 15.12 -8.86
CA ASP A 668 -6.80 14.04 -8.82
C ASP A 668 -8.13 14.58 -8.27
N GLU A 669 -9.21 14.35 -9.00
CA GLU A 669 -10.54 14.87 -8.67
C GLU A 669 -10.99 14.45 -7.26
N THR A 670 -10.92 13.15 -6.98
CA THR A 670 -11.37 12.58 -5.70
C THR A 670 -10.56 13.10 -4.52
N ILE A 671 -9.23 13.19 -4.69
CA ILE A 671 -8.34 13.71 -3.64
C ILE A 671 -8.60 15.22 -3.42
N CYS A 672 -8.77 15.98 -4.50
CA CYS A 672 -9.04 17.42 -4.41
C CYS A 672 -10.38 17.71 -3.75
N GLU A 673 -11.45 16.95 -4.05
CA GLU A 673 -12.75 17.06 -3.39
C GLU A 673 -12.63 16.88 -1.87
N GLN A 674 -11.84 15.89 -1.43
CA GLN A 674 -11.65 15.65 0.01
C GLN A 674 -10.85 16.78 0.68
N PHE A 675 -9.92 17.44 -0.01
CA PHE A 675 -9.22 18.61 0.51
C PHE A 675 -10.09 19.85 0.59
N LEU A 676 -11.07 19.97 -0.29
CA LEU A 676 -11.93 21.13 -0.46
C LEU A 676 -13.36 20.90 0.03
N ASP A 677 -13.57 19.96 0.94
CA ASP A 677 -14.85 19.44 1.44
C ASP A 677 -15.93 20.52 1.72
N ASP A 678 -15.50 21.70 2.12
CA ASP A 678 -16.41 22.85 2.42
C ASP A 678 -16.43 23.93 1.32
N VAL A 679 -15.83 23.67 0.14
CA VAL A 679 -15.68 24.67 -0.92
C VAL A 679 -16.32 24.17 -2.21
N ASP A 680 -17.18 25.00 -2.81
CA ASP A 680 -17.72 24.71 -4.15
C ASP A 680 -16.57 24.60 -5.17
N MET A 681 -16.37 23.39 -5.71
CA MET A 681 -15.29 23.03 -6.61
C MET A 681 -15.82 22.59 -7.97
N ASP A 682 -15.22 23.12 -9.04
CA ASP A 682 -15.39 22.63 -10.42
C ASP A 682 -14.10 21.92 -10.87
N TYR A 683 -14.22 20.72 -11.42
CA TYR A 683 -13.08 19.97 -11.97
C TYR A 683 -13.20 19.79 -13.48
N HIS A 684 -12.12 20.14 -14.21
CA HIS A 684 -12.05 20.06 -15.67
C HIS A 684 -10.82 19.23 -16.11
N GLN A 685 -11.06 18.07 -16.68
CA GLN A 685 -10.04 17.30 -17.36
C GLN A 685 -9.81 17.87 -18.75
N CYS A 686 -8.60 18.31 -19.07
CA CYS A 686 -8.24 18.78 -20.41
C CYS A 686 -8.03 17.65 -21.41
N LYS A 687 -8.20 17.97 -22.70
CA LYS A 687 -7.76 17.12 -23.80
C LYS A 687 -6.30 16.72 -23.62
N GLN A 688 -5.93 15.54 -24.14
CA GLN A 688 -4.57 15.03 -24.04
C GLN A 688 -3.90 14.99 -25.42
N ALA A 689 -2.63 15.36 -25.47
CA ALA A 689 -1.82 15.22 -26.68
C ALA A 689 -0.94 13.98 -26.59
N LYS A 690 -0.71 13.36 -27.74
CA LYS A 690 0.20 12.21 -27.83
C LYS A 690 1.64 12.67 -27.66
N TYR A 691 2.42 11.94 -26.85
CA TYR A 691 3.85 12.17 -26.73
C TYR A 691 4.54 11.97 -28.09
N LYS A 692 5.44 12.88 -28.46
CA LYS A 692 6.36 12.72 -29.59
C LYS A 692 7.54 11.85 -29.19
N GLY A 693 8.04 12.05 -27.99
CA GLY A 693 9.08 11.22 -27.40
C GLY A 693 8.57 9.84 -26.98
N LYS A 694 9.49 8.95 -26.67
CA LYS A 694 9.19 7.59 -26.22
C LYS A 694 9.36 7.48 -24.70
N LEU A 695 8.34 6.95 -24.03
CA LEU A 695 8.43 6.54 -22.63
C LEU A 695 8.61 5.02 -22.58
N LEU A 696 9.74 4.57 -22.03
CA LEU A 696 10.04 3.15 -21.84
C LEU A 696 10.04 2.84 -20.36
N GLN A 697 9.24 1.85 -19.96
CA GLN A 697 9.15 1.38 -18.58
C GLN A 697 9.76 -0.02 -18.43
N TYR A 698 10.63 -0.19 -17.45
CA TYR A 698 11.34 -1.46 -17.16
C TYR A 698 10.87 -2.00 -15.80
N PRO A 699 9.83 -2.85 -15.75
CA PRO A 699 9.22 -3.34 -14.50
C PRO A 699 9.89 -4.59 -13.92
N GLU A 700 10.97 -5.10 -14.54
CA GLU A 700 11.58 -6.40 -14.22
C GLU A 700 12.16 -6.44 -12.80
N ARG A 701 12.51 -5.28 -12.25
CA ARG A 701 13.15 -5.20 -10.95
C ARG A 701 12.62 -4.04 -10.13
N SER A 702 12.40 -4.28 -8.82
CA SER A 702 12.07 -3.20 -7.89
C SER A 702 13.27 -2.28 -7.70
N MET A 703 13.04 -0.98 -7.85
CA MET A 703 14.00 0.10 -7.62
C MET A 703 13.57 0.98 -6.43
N SER A 704 13.01 0.37 -5.38
CA SER A 704 12.75 1.08 -4.12
C SER A 704 14.07 1.49 -3.45
N ARG A 705 14.01 2.45 -2.50
CA ARG A 705 15.19 2.90 -1.73
C ARG A 705 15.95 1.73 -1.11
N SER A 706 15.23 0.78 -0.51
CA SER A 706 15.83 -0.41 0.09
C SER A 706 16.43 -1.36 -0.95
N SER A 707 15.79 -1.55 -2.10
CA SER A 707 16.33 -2.37 -3.19
C SER A 707 17.63 -1.81 -3.75
N ILE A 708 17.70 -0.48 -3.92
CA ILE A 708 18.91 0.21 -4.38
C ILE A 708 20.02 0.13 -3.31
N ALA A 709 19.68 0.34 -2.04
CA ALA A 709 20.64 0.26 -0.94
C ALA A 709 21.25 -1.15 -0.79
N ASN A 710 20.46 -2.20 -1.05
CA ASN A 710 20.91 -3.60 -0.99
C ASN A 710 21.78 -4.02 -2.18
N ASP A 711 21.71 -3.30 -3.30
CA ASP A 711 22.51 -3.58 -4.49
C ASP A 711 23.39 -2.36 -4.83
N LYS A 712 24.48 -2.24 -4.08
CA LYS A 712 25.43 -1.13 -4.28
C LYS A 712 25.92 -1.09 -5.73
N GLY A 713 25.81 0.08 -6.35
CA GLY A 713 26.24 0.32 -7.73
C GLY A 713 25.21 -0.05 -8.81
N VAL A 714 23.98 -0.44 -8.43
CA VAL A 714 22.92 -0.71 -9.43
C VAL A 714 22.62 0.51 -10.28
N VAL A 715 22.60 1.70 -9.71
CA VAL A 715 22.33 2.95 -10.43
C VAL A 715 23.41 3.20 -11.47
N GLN A 716 24.70 3.06 -11.11
CA GLN A 716 25.82 3.23 -12.03
C GLN A 716 25.78 2.18 -13.16
N ARG A 717 25.41 0.94 -12.87
CA ARG A 717 25.27 -0.12 -13.90
C ARG A 717 24.13 0.22 -14.88
N LEU A 718 23.03 0.77 -14.41
CA LEU A 718 21.93 1.21 -15.27
C LEU A 718 22.36 2.40 -16.13
N MET A 719 23.04 3.38 -15.54
CA MET A 719 23.59 4.52 -16.30
C MET A 719 24.53 4.05 -17.42
N TYR A 720 25.43 3.12 -17.10
CA TYR A 720 26.33 2.52 -18.10
C TYR A 720 25.55 1.73 -19.16
N HIS A 721 24.52 0.96 -18.76
CA HIS A 721 23.73 0.16 -19.69
C HIS A 721 22.93 1.01 -20.68
N PHE A 722 22.43 2.15 -20.24
CA PHE A 722 21.66 3.07 -21.08
C PHE A 722 22.49 4.23 -21.65
N ASP A 723 23.82 4.22 -21.44
CA ASP A 723 24.74 5.29 -21.87
C ASP A 723 24.31 6.68 -21.39
N MET A 724 23.96 6.79 -20.10
CA MET A 724 23.43 8.01 -19.49
C MET A 724 24.46 8.71 -18.62
N GLU A 725 24.59 10.02 -18.82
CA GLU A 725 25.36 10.90 -17.93
C GLU A 725 24.63 11.16 -16.61
N GLU A 726 25.38 11.47 -15.56
CA GLU A 726 24.81 11.77 -14.23
C GLU A 726 23.79 12.93 -14.26
N SER A 727 24.03 13.94 -15.12
CA SER A 727 23.15 15.09 -15.30
C SER A 727 21.74 14.75 -15.79
N HIS A 728 21.59 13.60 -16.49
CA HIS A 728 20.33 13.13 -17.09
C HIS A 728 19.61 12.08 -16.24
N VAL A 729 20.10 11.82 -15.02
CA VAL A 729 19.51 10.83 -14.11
C VAL A 729 18.71 11.51 -13.02
N ILE A 730 17.46 11.06 -12.83
CA ILE A 730 16.61 11.44 -11.70
C ILE A 730 16.43 10.22 -10.81
N THR A 731 16.87 10.32 -9.57
CA THR A 731 16.75 9.24 -8.58
C THR A 731 16.60 9.81 -7.15
N PHE A 732 16.87 9.04 -6.12
CA PHE A 732 16.79 9.51 -4.74
C PHE A 732 17.99 10.39 -4.36
N MET A 733 17.74 11.44 -3.60
CA MET A 733 18.77 12.41 -3.15
C MET A 733 19.99 11.75 -2.50
N ASN A 734 19.80 10.65 -1.75
CA ASN A 734 20.88 9.93 -1.07
C ASN A 734 21.84 9.18 -2.00
N GLN A 735 21.52 9.10 -3.30
CA GLN A 735 22.43 8.52 -4.30
C GLN A 735 23.50 9.51 -4.73
N ASN A 736 23.31 10.81 -4.48
CA ASN A 736 24.22 11.91 -4.86
C ASN A 736 24.58 11.89 -6.36
N ILE A 737 23.59 11.57 -7.21
CA ILE A 737 23.71 11.51 -8.66
C ILE A 737 22.79 12.56 -9.26
N GLY A 738 23.30 13.32 -10.24
CA GLY A 738 22.53 14.35 -10.92
C GLY A 738 22.26 15.60 -10.08
N GLN A 739 21.57 16.55 -10.69
CA GLN A 739 21.12 17.78 -10.01
C GLN A 739 19.66 17.68 -9.56
N LEU A 740 18.87 16.88 -10.26
CA LEU A 740 17.47 16.64 -9.97
C LEU A 740 17.30 15.30 -9.26
N HIS A 741 16.42 15.28 -8.28
CA HIS A 741 16.04 14.06 -7.56
C HIS A 741 14.55 14.11 -7.18
N PHE A 742 13.95 12.98 -6.81
CA PHE A 742 12.58 12.98 -6.30
C PHE A 742 12.46 14.00 -5.16
N GLY A 743 11.40 14.81 -5.19
CA GLY A 743 11.15 15.90 -4.27
C GLY A 743 11.70 17.27 -4.70
N ASN A 744 12.54 17.39 -5.74
CA ASN A 744 13.02 18.68 -6.25
C ASN A 744 12.96 18.82 -7.78
N THR A 745 12.12 18.03 -8.43
CA THR A 745 11.99 18.06 -9.90
C THR A 745 11.21 19.26 -10.44
N GLU A 746 10.43 19.95 -9.60
CA GLU A 746 9.52 21.00 -10.07
C GLU A 746 10.24 22.24 -10.58
N GLY A 747 9.66 22.80 -11.66
CA GLY A 747 10.10 24.10 -12.21
C GLY A 747 11.47 24.07 -12.90
N SER A 748 12.08 22.90 -13.11
CA SER A 748 13.33 22.80 -13.86
C SER A 748 13.07 22.49 -15.33
N ASN A 749 13.73 23.23 -16.22
CA ASN A 749 13.76 22.95 -17.67
C ASN A 749 15.17 22.51 -18.14
N SER A 750 16.04 22.12 -17.22
CA SER A 750 17.43 21.77 -17.53
C SER A 750 17.55 20.50 -18.38
N LEU A 751 16.50 19.68 -18.44
CA LEU A 751 16.47 18.42 -19.18
C LEU A 751 15.45 18.43 -20.34
N GLU A 752 15.03 19.63 -20.77
CA GLU A 752 14.06 19.75 -21.87
C GLU A 752 14.68 19.30 -23.21
N GLY A 753 14.11 18.23 -23.79
CA GLY A 753 14.56 17.65 -25.05
C GLY A 753 15.67 16.63 -24.92
N ASP A 754 16.13 16.34 -23.72
CA ASP A 754 17.13 15.32 -23.47
C ASP A 754 16.50 13.95 -23.19
N ASP A 755 17.23 12.89 -23.49
CA ASP A 755 16.94 11.56 -22.96
C ASP A 755 17.25 11.55 -21.46
N ILE A 756 16.30 11.07 -20.67
CA ILE A 756 16.44 10.99 -19.20
C ILE A 756 16.22 9.58 -18.68
N LEU A 757 16.88 9.26 -17.60
CA LEU A 757 16.72 8.00 -16.88
C LEU A 757 16.16 8.25 -15.47
N VAL A 758 14.93 7.84 -15.25
CA VAL A 758 14.27 7.93 -13.93
C VAL A 758 14.39 6.60 -13.21
N ILE A 759 15.11 6.56 -12.09
CA ILE A 759 15.39 5.33 -11.34
C ILE A 759 14.78 5.41 -9.95
N GLY A 760 13.74 4.65 -9.71
CA GLY A 760 13.15 4.51 -8.39
C GLY A 760 11.63 4.55 -8.38
N THR A 761 11.06 4.05 -7.29
CA THR A 761 9.67 4.28 -6.92
C THR A 761 9.68 5.15 -5.67
N PRO A 762 9.16 6.38 -5.73
CA PRO A 762 9.28 7.36 -4.65
C PRO A 762 8.31 7.07 -3.49
N TYR A 763 8.49 5.92 -2.83
CA TYR A 763 7.74 5.57 -1.63
C TYR A 763 8.01 6.55 -0.49
N HIS A 764 6.96 6.91 0.21
CA HIS A 764 7.04 7.58 1.50
C HIS A 764 6.92 6.56 2.65
N ALA A 765 7.21 7.00 3.86
CA ALA A 765 6.99 6.18 5.05
C ALA A 765 5.49 5.88 5.23
N PRO A 766 5.09 4.66 5.63
CA PRO A 766 3.67 4.28 5.73
C PRO A 766 2.81 5.22 6.57
N PHE A 767 3.38 5.77 7.65
CA PHE A 767 2.68 6.72 8.51
C PHE A 767 2.29 8.02 7.77
N LEU A 768 3.05 8.43 6.74
CA LEU A 768 2.76 9.66 6.02
C LEU A 768 1.48 9.52 5.18
N TYR A 769 1.28 8.37 4.55
CA TYR A 769 0.02 8.10 3.82
C TYR A 769 -1.18 8.14 4.76
N LYS A 770 -1.05 7.53 5.95
CA LYS A 770 -2.09 7.58 6.99
C LYS A 770 -2.36 9.00 7.46
N LEU A 771 -1.31 9.78 7.69
CA LEU A 771 -1.43 11.15 8.14
C LEU A 771 -2.09 12.05 7.08
N VAL A 772 -1.77 11.82 5.78
CA VAL A 772 -2.47 12.47 4.65
C VAL A 772 -3.94 12.08 4.63
N ALA A 773 -4.25 10.78 4.70
CA ALA A 773 -5.63 10.29 4.72
C ALA A 773 -6.44 10.88 5.90
N HIS A 774 -5.84 10.99 7.08
CA HIS A 774 -6.45 11.69 8.21
C HIS A 774 -6.69 13.18 7.93
N SER A 775 -5.73 13.85 7.27
CA SER A 775 -5.83 15.28 6.97
C SER A 775 -6.98 15.61 6.02
N ILE A 776 -7.30 14.68 5.13
CA ILE A 776 -8.42 14.77 4.17
C ILE A 776 -9.64 13.96 4.63
N ARG A 777 -9.71 13.60 5.90
CA ARG A 777 -10.86 12.93 6.56
C ARG A 777 -11.32 11.62 5.90
N LEU A 778 -10.42 10.92 5.20
CA LEU A 778 -10.74 9.60 4.66
C LEU A 778 -10.93 8.59 5.79
N ASP A 779 -11.94 7.72 5.64
CA ASP A 779 -12.14 6.59 6.56
C ASP A 779 -11.28 5.40 6.11
N PHE A 780 -10.42 4.89 6.99
CA PHE A 780 -9.52 3.77 6.73
C PHE A 780 -9.21 2.99 8.00
N ASP A 781 -8.62 1.80 7.86
CA ASP A 781 -8.18 1.00 9.00
C ASP A 781 -6.80 1.48 9.50
N GLU A 782 -6.77 2.04 10.71
CA GLU A 782 -5.54 2.55 11.33
C GLU A 782 -4.50 1.47 11.63
N ASP A 783 -4.93 0.23 11.86
CA ASP A 783 -4.04 -0.90 12.11
C ASP A 783 -3.50 -1.54 10.80
N GLU A 784 -3.95 -1.05 9.64
CA GLU A 784 -3.51 -1.55 8.32
C GLU A 784 -2.02 -1.32 8.10
N GLU A 785 -1.33 -2.35 7.63
CA GLU A 785 0.09 -2.28 7.27
C GLU A 785 0.27 -2.53 5.76
N MET A 786 1.30 -1.91 5.18
CA MET A 786 1.67 -2.15 3.79
C MET A 786 2.19 -3.57 3.61
N THR A 787 1.62 -4.29 2.65
CA THR A 787 2.03 -5.64 2.28
C THR A 787 2.18 -5.76 0.77
N MET A 788 2.91 -6.78 0.30
CA MET A 788 2.99 -7.06 -1.14
C MET A 788 1.65 -7.62 -1.61
N GLN A 789 0.97 -6.89 -2.47
CA GLN A 789 -0.33 -7.23 -3.02
C GLN A 789 -0.32 -7.16 -4.54
N MET A 790 -1.15 -7.98 -5.18
CA MET A 790 -1.45 -7.82 -6.59
C MET A 790 -2.52 -6.74 -6.71
N VAL A 791 -2.23 -5.71 -7.49
CA VAL A 791 -3.12 -4.58 -7.74
C VAL A 791 -3.37 -4.42 -9.23
N GLU A 792 -4.57 -3.97 -9.54
CA GLU A 792 -4.96 -3.52 -10.87
C GLU A 792 -5.10 -2.01 -10.83
N HIS A 793 -4.35 -1.34 -11.67
CA HIS A 793 -4.32 0.11 -11.72
C HIS A 793 -3.98 0.61 -13.12
N ASN A 794 -4.78 1.54 -13.62
CA ASN A 794 -4.60 2.15 -14.95
C ASN A 794 -4.43 1.14 -16.10
N GLY A 795 -5.17 0.03 -16.07
CA GLY A 795 -5.12 -1.00 -17.11
C GLY A 795 -3.93 -1.95 -17.03
N TYR A 796 -3.22 -1.92 -15.92
CA TYR A 796 -2.11 -2.81 -15.63
C TYR A 796 -2.37 -3.60 -14.35
N ARG A 797 -1.89 -4.84 -14.32
CA ARG A 797 -1.86 -5.72 -13.16
C ARG A 797 -0.42 -5.93 -12.74
N PHE A 798 -0.10 -5.70 -11.47
CA PHE A 798 1.27 -5.82 -10.94
C PHE A 798 1.31 -6.03 -9.44
N TRP A 799 2.43 -6.58 -8.97
CA TRP A 799 2.72 -6.70 -7.55
C TRP A 799 3.28 -5.41 -6.99
N PHE A 800 2.65 -4.94 -5.93
CA PHE A 800 3.05 -3.68 -5.31
C PHE A 800 2.99 -3.77 -3.78
N ASN A 801 3.94 -3.12 -3.11
CA ASN A 801 3.89 -3.00 -1.66
C ASN A 801 2.94 -1.86 -1.30
N THR A 802 1.74 -2.20 -0.87
CA THR A 802 0.64 -1.25 -0.68
C THR A 802 -0.32 -1.69 0.43
N PHE A 803 -1.26 -0.85 0.74
CA PHE A 803 -2.34 -1.13 1.68
C PHE A 803 -3.45 -1.94 1.00
N ALA A 804 -4.14 -2.82 1.76
CA ALA A 804 -5.37 -3.45 1.31
C ALA A 804 -6.55 -2.47 1.33
N ASP A 805 -6.51 -1.51 2.24
CA ASP A 805 -7.47 -0.40 2.29
C ASP A 805 -7.38 0.45 1.02
N GLU A 806 -8.52 0.64 0.34
CA GLU A 806 -8.59 1.32 -0.95
C GLU A 806 -8.30 2.82 -0.83
N ASN A 807 -8.71 3.46 0.26
CA ASN A 807 -8.47 4.88 0.49
C ASN A 807 -6.99 5.17 0.73
N LEU A 808 -6.33 4.37 1.58
CA LEU A 808 -4.89 4.48 1.80
C LEU A 808 -4.09 4.17 0.52
N ARG A 809 -4.54 3.21 -0.28
CA ARG A 809 -3.92 2.88 -1.55
C ARG A 809 -4.05 4.01 -2.56
N ALA A 810 -5.23 4.63 -2.65
CA ALA A 810 -5.46 5.79 -3.53
C ALA A 810 -4.54 6.95 -3.16
N VAL A 811 -4.41 7.29 -1.87
CA VAL A 811 -3.47 8.30 -1.39
C VAL A 811 -2.02 7.93 -1.75
N GLN A 812 -1.63 6.68 -1.54
CA GLN A 812 -0.28 6.22 -1.87
C GLN A 812 0.01 6.34 -3.36
N PHE A 813 -0.90 5.93 -4.22
CA PHE A 813 -0.72 5.99 -5.67
C PHE A 813 -0.67 7.42 -6.15
N TRP A 814 -1.61 8.27 -5.73
CA TRP A 814 -1.58 9.69 -6.04
C TRP A 814 -0.23 10.34 -5.70
N MET A 815 0.31 10.09 -4.50
CA MET A 815 1.60 10.66 -4.08
C MET A 815 2.78 10.15 -4.91
N ILE A 816 2.80 8.85 -5.25
CA ILE A 816 3.88 8.25 -6.04
C ILE A 816 3.79 8.69 -7.51
N GLU A 817 2.59 8.68 -8.08
CA GLU A 817 2.36 9.05 -9.47
C GLU A 817 2.65 10.52 -9.71
N SER A 818 2.25 11.40 -8.78
CA SER A 818 2.57 12.84 -8.85
C SER A 818 4.08 13.08 -8.93
N GLU A 819 4.88 12.40 -8.11
CA GLU A 819 6.34 12.51 -8.16
C GLU A 819 6.94 11.95 -9.46
N LEU A 820 6.41 10.83 -9.95
CA LEU A 820 6.86 10.21 -11.20
C LEU A 820 6.49 11.07 -12.41
N GLU A 821 5.26 11.59 -12.47
CA GLU A 821 4.81 12.49 -13.55
C GLU A 821 5.67 13.77 -13.60
N GLN A 822 5.97 14.35 -12.43
CA GLN A 822 6.86 15.50 -12.36
C GLN A 822 8.29 15.17 -12.84
N ALA A 823 8.82 14.00 -12.51
CA ALA A 823 10.15 13.57 -12.94
C ALA A 823 10.20 13.32 -14.45
N ILE A 824 9.25 12.54 -14.98
CA ILE A 824 9.16 12.21 -16.41
C ILE A 824 8.91 13.46 -17.25
N GLY A 825 8.07 14.36 -16.75
CA GLY A 825 7.71 15.61 -17.41
C GLY A 825 8.89 16.56 -17.67
N ARG A 826 10.07 16.30 -17.04
CA ARG A 826 11.28 17.12 -17.27
C ARG A 826 11.84 16.96 -18.69
N ALA A 827 11.66 15.80 -19.33
CA ALA A 827 12.05 15.56 -20.73
C ALA A 827 11.19 16.30 -21.76
N ARG A 828 10.02 16.84 -21.37
CA ARG A 828 9.08 17.52 -22.25
C ARG A 828 8.63 16.68 -23.45
N LEU A 829 8.27 15.43 -23.22
CA LEU A 829 7.92 14.42 -24.24
C LEU A 829 6.82 14.84 -25.22
N LEU A 830 5.99 15.83 -24.89
CA LEU A 830 4.98 16.39 -25.82
C LEU A 830 5.60 17.20 -26.96
N ARG A 831 6.81 17.70 -26.79
CA ARG A 831 7.45 18.62 -27.74
C ARG A 831 8.63 17.98 -28.44
N HIS A 832 9.31 17.08 -27.79
CA HIS A 832 10.56 16.47 -28.22
C HIS A 832 10.46 14.95 -28.33
#